data_6802517906ce8b248b4cb1480108fa53
#
_entry.id   6802517906ce8b248b4cb1480108fa53
#
_cell.length_a   1.000
_cell.length_b   1.000
_cell.length_c   1.000
_cell.angle_alpha   90.00
_cell.angle_beta   90.00
_cell.angle_gamma   90.00
#
_symmetry.space_group_name_H-M   'P 1'
#
loop_
_entity.id
_entity.type
_entity.pdbx_description
1 polymer ?
#
loop_
_entity_poly.entity_id
_entity_poly.type
_entity_poly.pdbx_seq_one_letter_code
_entity_poly.pdbx_strand_id
1 'polypeptide(L)'
;MKQFVYSFNEGSKEMRNLLGNKGANLAEMMQTGLPVPFGFTVTSKACAEFYENGCRITEEMENEIFDKIAELEDVTGKTFGRGENPLLVSVRTSAAGFMPGLTKTVLNVGINDETAEALCRLTGNREFADDTYRRFKAMYAEIVGCGEEGTPQDARVQLLSAVRTAFLSWNSEEAQNYRRHHDFDPEAVQGVAVSIQAMVFGNLGSTSAVGVAATRCCETGEKKLTGTFTVSTQGKDAEAGNVPQDISMLADDFPKVYEAIQKISGILERHYKDVQTMEFTIENNKLYMLQTSTADRTPEAALKIAVDMVSEELITQKTAILRQDAEKMEQLVFGKKDGAKASESEVEAYYATLMEWVDDVRELRVRVNADSAGQAAEAAELGAEGIGLCRTENMLYNDGKMPMLKEMLLTQDAAKRKEMLQELKEEQKRSFEQLYRIMGEKSVTIRLLDLPVTLPEITEMQTEAIIEAALKVSEETESDIKIEILVPMISTIEELRRVKKTIGEAAKACTANSDKKPDILIGTMIETPRAALIADKIAAECDFFSFGTNDLTQMVFGLSREAEASGVIENYVENGILSEDPFKTLDTDGVGRLVELAASIGKHTKKRLKLGICGDQASDSRSIDFCHRIGINYLSCPPGKVPAAKLAAAQAAVRNEGKEI
;
A
#
# COMPACT_ATOMS: atom_id res chain seq x y z
N MET A 1 -27.63 -7.08 -29.76
CA MET A 1 -28.53 -6.71 -28.67
C MET A 1 -27.67 -6.25 -27.49
N LYS A 2 -28.06 -5.20 -26.81
CA LYS A 2 -27.40 -4.83 -25.54
C LYS A 2 -27.82 -5.89 -24.51
N GLN A 3 -26.91 -6.55 -23.81
CA GLN A 3 -27.25 -7.48 -22.73
C GLN A 3 -27.08 -6.74 -21.40
N PHE A 4 -28.15 -6.66 -20.62
CA PHE A 4 -28.19 -5.96 -19.34
C PHE A 4 -28.07 -6.88 -18.13
N VAL A 5 -28.36 -8.19 -18.32
CA VAL A 5 -28.42 -9.16 -17.23
C VAL A 5 -27.58 -10.39 -17.55
N TYR A 6 -26.74 -10.82 -16.58
CA TYR A 6 -25.88 -12.00 -16.69
C TYR A 6 -26.16 -12.95 -15.53
N SER A 7 -26.44 -14.22 -15.81
CA SER A 7 -26.43 -15.28 -14.79
C SER A 7 -25.02 -15.46 -14.23
N PHE A 8 -24.86 -15.90 -12.97
CA PHE A 8 -23.54 -16.04 -12.36
C PHE A 8 -22.62 -17.00 -13.13
N ASN A 9 -23.17 -18.01 -13.81
CA ASN A 9 -22.38 -18.91 -14.66
C ASN A 9 -21.93 -18.30 -16.00
N GLU A 10 -22.43 -17.13 -16.38
CA GLU A 10 -22.05 -16.40 -17.61
C GLU A 10 -20.97 -15.35 -17.34
N GLY A 11 -20.68 -15.01 -16.07
CA GLY A 11 -19.73 -14.00 -15.66
C GLY A 11 -18.37 -14.57 -15.28
N SER A 12 -17.39 -13.67 -15.07
CA SER A 12 -16.05 -13.97 -14.54
C SER A 12 -15.51 -12.80 -13.71
N LYS A 13 -14.39 -13.01 -13.00
CA LYS A 13 -13.74 -11.95 -12.22
C LYS A 13 -13.21 -10.78 -13.06
N GLU A 14 -12.88 -11.01 -14.34
CA GLU A 14 -12.43 -9.99 -15.29
C GLU A 14 -13.56 -9.01 -15.64
N MET A 15 -14.82 -9.43 -15.45
CA MET A 15 -15.98 -8.59 -15.73
C MET A 15 -16.36 -7.65 -14.56
N ARG A 16 -15.42 -7.36 -13.66
CA ARG A 16 -15.64 -6.57 -12.44
C ARG A 16 -16.28 -5.20 -12.70
N ASN A 17 -15.85 -4.50 -13.75
CA ASN A 17 -16.42 -3.20 -14.12
C ASN A 17 -17.88 -3.29 -14.58
N LEU A 18 -18.28 -4.43 -15.11
CA LEU A 18 -19.63 -4.68 -15.60
C LEU A 18 -20.54 -5.26 -14.52
N LEU A 19 -20.05 -6.26 -13.77
CA LEU A 19 -20.83 -7.02 -12.78
C LEU A 19 -20.69 -6.49 -11.35
N GLY A 20 -19.82 -5.50 -11.14
CA GLY A 20 -19.40 -5.09 -9.82
C GLY A 20 -18.54 -6.15 -9.12
N ASN A 21 -17.95 -5.80 -8.00
CA ASN A 21 -17.06 -6.71 -7.26
C ASN A 21 -17.79 -7.97 -6.76
N LYS A 22 -18.99 -7.80 -6.22
CA LYS A 22 -19.78 -8.92 -5.67
C LYS A 22 -20.29 -9.86 -6.78
N GLY A 23 -20.84 -9.33 -7.87
CA GLY A 23 -21.32 -10.13 -8.99
C GLY A 23 -20.18 -10.92 -9.66
N ALA A 24 -19.04 -10.29 -9.88
CA ALA A 24 -17.85 -10.92 -10.43
C ALA A 24 -17.31 -12.05 -9.52
N ASN A 25 -17.27 -11.84 -8.20
CA ASN A 25 -16.85 -12.86 -7.25
C ASN A 25 -17.82 -14.04 -7.16
N LEU A 26 -19.14 -13.79 -7.19
CA LEU A 26 -20.14 -14.85 -7.22
C LEU A 26 -20.01 -15.71 -8.50
N ALA A 27 -19.79 -15.07 -9.64
CA ALA A 27 -19.53 -15.76 -10.90
C ALA A 27 -18.25 -16.62 -10.82
N GLU A 28 -17.17 -16.07 -10.33
CA GLU A 28 -15.89 -16.78 -10.16
C GLU A 28 -16.02 -17.98 -9.23
N MET A 29 -16.69 -17.82 -8.08
CA MET A 29 -16.95 -18.93 -7.16
C MET A 29 -17.78 -20.04 -7.82
N MET A 30 -18.78 -19.69 -8.65
CA MET A 30 -19.58 -20.69 -9.37
C MET A 30 -18.76 -21.43 -10.41
N GLN A 31 -17.89 -20.75 -11.15
CA GLN A 31 -16.97 -21.38 -12.11
C GLN A 31 -15.97 -22.33 -11.46
N THR A 32 -15.56 -22.04 -10.21
CA THR A 32 -14.68 -22.95 -9.43
C THR A 32 -15.43 -24.14 -8.84
N GLY A 33 -16.73 -24.27 -9.10
CA GLY A 33 -17.55 -25.39 -8.64
C GLY A 33 -17.98 -25.30 -7.19
N LEU A 34 -17.91 -24.13 -6.57
CA LEU A 34 -18.36 -23.93 -5.19
C LEU A 34 -19.90 -23.91 -5.10
N PRO A 35 -20.49 -24.32 -3.98
CA PRO A 35 -21.94 -24.36 -3.79
C PRO A 35 -22.50 -22.93 -3.56
N VAL A 36 -22.58 -22.14 -4.62
CA VAL A 36 -23.14 -20.78 -4.61
C VAL A 36 -24.65 -20.89 -4.89
N PRO A 37 -25.53 -20.21 -4.12
CA PRO A 37 -26.94 -20.09 -4.48
C PRO A 37 -27.08 -19.46 -5.86
N PHE A 38 -27.98 -20.00 -6.70
CA PHE A 38 -28.22 -19.48 -8.05
C PHE A 38 -28.65 -18.03 -8.04
N GLY A 39 -28.34 -17.31 -9.10
CA GLY A 39 -28.68 -15.91 -9.25
C GLY A 39 -28.06 -15.28 -10.50
N PHE A 40 -28.28 -13.99 -10.64
CA PHE A 40 -27.82 -13.21 -11.77
C PHE A 40 -27.45 -11.78 -11.34
N THR A 41 -26.76 -11.06 -12.22
CA THR A 41 -26.37 -9.66 -11.99
C THR A 41 -26.97 -8.77 -13.07
N VAL A 42 -27.70 -7.73 -12.66
CA VAL A 42 -28.05 -6.59 -13.50
C VAL A 42 -26.84 -5.66 -13.55
N THR A 43 -26.34 -5.35 -14.74
CA THR A 43 -25.02 -4.76 -14.97
C THR A 43 -24.93 -3.27 -14.63
N SER A 44 -23.69 -2.76 -14.49
CA SER A 44 -23.42 -1.32 -14.41
C SER A 44 -23.87 -0.55 -15.67
N LYS A 45 -23.86 -1.21 -16.84
CA LYS A 45 -24.42 -0.65 -18.08
C LYS A 45 -25.93 -0.44 -18.00
N ALA A 46 -26.65 -1.35 -17.35
CA ALA A 46 -28.08 -1.17 -17.11
C ALA A 46 -28.34 0.06 -16.21
N CYS A 47 -27.47 0.29 -15.23
CA CYS A 47 -27.53 1.51 -14.40
C CYS A 47 -27.28 2.78 -15.22
N ALA A 48 -26.31 2.80 -16.12
CA ALA A 48 -26.07 3.93 -17.02
C ALA A 48 -27.29 4.21 -17.91
N GLU A 49 -27.84 3.18 -18.56
CA GLU A 49 -29.05 3.28 -19.39
C GLU A 49 -30.26 3.77 -18.59
N PHE A 50 -30.42 3.34 -17.33
CA PHE A 50 -31.45 3.82 -16.41
C PHE A 50 -31.38 5.35 -16.23
N TYR A 51 -30.21 5.93 -16.06
CA TYR A 51 -30.03 7.38 -15.94
C TYR A 51 -30.29 8.10 -17.27
N GLU A 52 -29.84 7.54 -18.39
CA GLU A 52 -30.09 8.09 -19.73
C GLU A 52 -31.60 8.13 -20.05
N ASN A 53 -32.37 7.19 -19.53
CA ASN A 53 -33.83 7.13 -19.69
C ASN A 53 -34.61 7.86 -18.57
N GLY A 54 -34.03 8.86 -17.94
CA GLY A 54 -34.69 9.69 -16.93
C GLY A 54 -35.05 8.95 -15.64
N CYS A 55 -34.15 8.10 -15.16
CA CYS A 55 -34.29 7.27 -13.95
C CYS A 55 -35.45 6.28 -14.01
N ARG A 56 -35.60 5.64 -15.17
CA ARG A 56 -36.63 4.62 -15.41
C ARG A 56 -35.99 3.32 -15.91
N ILE A 57 -36.45 2.19 -15.35
CA ILE A 57 -36.16 0.86 -15.89
C ILE A 57 -36.90 0.73 -17.21
N THR A 58 -36.18 0.40 -18.29
CA THR A 58 -36.77 0.21 -19.62
C THR A 58 -37.49 -1.13 -19.69
N GLU A 59 -38.46 -1.26 -20.62
CA GLU A 59 -39.19 -2.52 -20.86
C GLU A 59 -38.22 -3.67 -21.22
N GLU A 60 -37.17 -3.38 -21.97
CA GLU A 60 -36.11 -4.33 -22.32
C GLU A 60 -35.36 -4.86 -21.07
N MET A 61 -34.95 -3.98 -20.15
CA MET A 61 -34.34 -4.38 -18.89
C MET A 61 -35.30 -5.18 -18.01
N GLU A 62 -36.56 -4.75 -17.91
CA GLU A 62 -37.58 -5.46 -17.14
C GLU A 62 -37.76 -6.87 -17.67
N ASN A 63 -37.90 -7.05 -18.99
CA ASN A 63 -38.02 -8.35 -19.61
C ASN A 63 -36.81 -9.25 -19.32
N GLU A 64 -35.57 -8.76 -19.51
CA GLU A 64 -34.37 -9.55 -19.20
C GLU A 64 -34.31 -9.95 -17.71
N ILE A 65 -34.69 -9.07 -16.78
CA ILE A 65 -34.74 -9.39 -15.34
C ILE A 65 -35.72 -10.54 -15.08
N PHE A 66 -36.94 -10.49 -15.68
CA PHE A 66 -37.94 -11.52 -15.42
C PHE A 66 -37.69 -12.81 -16.20
N ASP A 67 -37.01 -12.75 -17.35
CA ASP A 67 -36.52 -13.95 -18.03
C ASP A 67 -35.54 -14.70 -17.13
N LYS A 68 -34.63 -13.96 -16.46
CA LYS A 68 -33.67 -14.56 -15.49
C LYS A 68 -34.34 -15.02 -14.18
N ILE A 69 -35.43 -14.39 -13.75
CA ILE A 69 -36.26 -14.92 -12.65
C ILE A 69 -36.91 -16.26 -13.07
N ALA A 70 -37.42 -16.36 -14.28
CA ALA A 70 -38.00 -17.62 -14.79
C ALA A 70 -36.92 -18.74 -14.87
N GLU A 71 -35.71 -18.44 -15.36
CA GLU A 71 -34.59 -19.38 -15.31
C GLU A 71 -34.30 -19.82 -13.87
N LEU A 72 -34.38 -18.88 -12.91
CA LEU A 72 -34.12 -19.17 -11.50
C LEU A 72 -35.22 -20.04 -10.88
N GLU A 73 -36.50 -19.83 -11.28
CA GLU A 73 -37.62 -20.69 -10.90
C GLU A 73 -37.39 -22.13 -11.40
N ASP A 74 -36.99 -22.29 -12.67
CA ASP A 74 -36.74 -23.60 -13.28
C ASP A 74 -35.60 -24.37 -12.57
N VAL A 75 -34.48 -23.72 -12.30
CA VAL A 75 -33.31 -24.36 -11.66
C VAL A 75 -33.57 -24.68 -10.18
N THR A 76 -34.32 -23.84 -9.47
CA THR A 76 -34.60 -24.04 -8.04
C THR A 76 -35.84 -24.89 -7.75
N GLY A 77 -36.75 -25.04 -8.71
CA GLY A 77 -38.05 -25.65 -8.52
C GLY A 77 -38.97 -24.85 -7.58
N LYS A 78 -38.71 -23.55 -7.44
CA LYS A 78 -39.45 -22.61 -6.58
C LYS A 78 -40.18 -21.58 -7.48
N THR A 79 -41.21 -20.89 -6.95
CA THR A 79 -41.96 -19.90 -7.70
C THR A 79 -41.89 -18.52 -7.07
N PHE A 80 -41.56 -17.49 -7.84
CA PHE A 80 -41.38 -16.13 -7.35
C PHE A 80 -42.69 -15.43 -7.02
N GLY A 81 -42.84 -15.02 -5.76
CA GLY A 81 -43.98 -14.22 -5.30
C GLY A 81 -45.34 -14.94 -5.20
N ARG A 82 -45.38 -16.27 -5.40
CA ARG A 82 -46.62 -17.07 -5.38
C ARG A 82 -46.34 -18.56 -5.15
N GLY A 83 -47.41 -19.33 -4.96
CA GLY A 83 -47.34 -20.80 -4.94
C GLY A 83 -46.90 -21.39 -3.61
N GLU A 84 -46.93 -22.74 -3.53
CA GLU A 84 -46.66 -23.49 -2.29
C GLU A 84 -45.15 -23.60 -1.93
N ASN A 85 -44.26 -23.43 -2.92
CA ASN A 85 -42.80 -23.42 -2.71
C ASN A 85 -42.22 -22.09 -3.17
N PRO A 86 -42.25 -21.03 -2.34
CA PRO A 86 -41.92 -19.68 -2.77
C PRO A 86 -40.42 -19.51 -3.00
N LEU A 87 -40.08 -18.89 -4.13
CA LEU A 87 -38.76 -18.36 -4.40
C LEU A 87 -38.65 -16.97 -3.77
N LEU A 88 -37.74 -16.80 -2.83
CA LEU A 88 -37.34 -15.48 -2.32
C LEU A 88 -35.94 -15.16 -2.81
N VAL A 89 -35.67 -13.88 -3.07
CA VAL A 89 -34.37 -13.43 -3.54
C VAL A 89 -33.79 -12.29 -2.67
N SER A 90 -32.49 -12.19 -2.64
CA SER A 90 -31.78 -11.00 -2.13
C SER A 90 -31.45 -10.08 -3.29
N VAL A 91 -31.54 -8.77 -3.08
CA VAL A 91 -31.13 -7.71 -4.01
C VAL A 91 -30.01 -6.91 -3.35
N ARG A 92 -28.84 -6.91 -3.95
CA ARG A 92 -27.62 -6.32 -3.35
C ARG A 92 -26.88 -5.43 -4.36
N THR A 93 -26.58 -4.19 -3.98
CA THR A 93 -25.71 -3.33 -4.80
C THR A 93 -24.29 -3.86 -4.84
N SER A 94 -23.64 -3.67 -5.98
CA SER A 94 -22.27 -4.12 -6.24
C SER A 94 -21.53 -3.10 -7.10
N ALA A 95 -20.65 -2.29 -6.49
CA ALA A 95 -19.73 -1.41 -7.22
C ALA A 95 -18.48 -2.19 -7.65
N ALA A 96 -17.75 -1.69 -8.65
CA ALA A 96 -16.49 -2.26 -9.11
C ALA A 96 -15.38 -2.20 -8.07
N GLY A 97 -15.42 -1.21 -7.15
CA GLY A 97 -14.52 -1.03 -6.01
C GLY A 97 -15.30 -0.77 -4.73
N PHE A 98 -14.58 -0.63 -3.60
CA PHE A 98 -15.20 -0.22 -2.34
C PHE A 98 -15.69 1.22 -2.47
N MET A 99 -16.96 1.46 -2.17
CA MET A 99 -17.57 2.79 -2.16
C MET A 99 -18.50 2.90 -0.95
N PRO A 100 -18.20 3.78 0.01
CA PRO A 100 -19.09 4.04 1.13
C PRO A 100 -20.48 4.50 0.67
N GLY A 101 -21.53 4.15 1.43
CA GLY A 101 -22.90 4.56 1.14
C GLY A 101 -23.61 3.77 0.02
N LEU A 102 -22.91 2.96 -0.77
CA LEU A 102 -23.51 2.16 -1.86
C LEU A 102 -23.99 0.76 -1.46
N THR A 103 -23.82 0.35 -0.21
CA THR A 103 -24.21 -0.99 0.26
C THR A 103 -25.71 -1.07 0.59
N LYS A 104 -26.57 -0.98 -0.41
CA LYS A 104 -28.02 -1.25 -0.23
C LYS A 104 -28.27 -2.73 -0.41
N THR A 105 -28.94 -3.35 0.55
CA THR A 105 -29.31 -4.79 0.51
C THR A 105 -30.74 -4.94 0.94
N VAL A 106 -31.56 -5.59 0.12
CA VAL A 106 -32.92 -6.00 0.47
C VAL A 106 -32.98 -7.52 0.42
N LEU A 107 -33.25 -8.15 1.54
CA LEU A 107 -33.42 -9.61 1.65
C LEU A 107 -34.87 -9.99 1.56
N ASN A 108 -35.15 -11.25 1.18
CA ASN A 108 -36.47 -11.87 1.17
C ASN A 108 -37.47 -11.20 0.19
N VAL A 109 -36.97 -10.57 -0.87
CA VAL A 109 -37.85 -10.03 -1.94
C VAL A 109 -38.62 -11.17 -2.58
N GLY A 110 -39.93 -10.98 -2.78
CA GLY A 110 -40.86 -12.01 -3.24
C GLY A 110 -41.80 -12.53 -2.13
N ILE A 111 -41.55 -12.15 -0.86
CA ILE A 111 -42.42 -12.50 0.25
C ILE A 111 -43.62 -11.53 0.29
N ASN A 112 -44.81 -12.10 0.48
CA ASN A 112 -46.09 -11.41 0.66
C ASN A 112 -46.98 -12.25 1.58
N ASP A 113 -48.23 -11.87 1.80
CA ASP A 113 -49.13 -12.59 2.70
C ASP A 113 -49.33 -14.05 2.28
N GLU A 114 -49.50 -14.34 0.97
CA GLU A 114 -49.67 -15.69 0.42
C GLU A 114 -48.38 -16.53 0.61
N THR A 115 -47.26 -15.99 0.21
CA THR A 115 -45.97 -16.72 0.27
C THR A 115 -45.43 -16.89 1.68
N ALA A 116 -45.77 -16.00 2.63
CA ALA A 116 -45.47 -16.16 4.05
C ALA A 116 -46.24 -17.36 4.65
N GLU A 117 -47.52 -17.48 4.31
CA GLU A 117 -48.32 -18.65 4.71
C GLU A 117 -47.87 -19.95 4.02
N ALA A 118 -47.47 -19.88 2.76
CA ALA A 118 -46.86 -21.04 2.06
C ALA A 118 -45.53 -21.46 2.72
N LEU A 119 -44.70 -20.49 3.08
CA LEU A 119 -43.42 -20.74 3.77
C LEU A 119 -43.65 -21.40 5.13
N CYS A 120 -44.68 -20.94 5.88
CA CYS A 120 -45.06 -21.54 7.14
C CYS A 120 -45.51 -23.01 6.96
N ARG A 121 -46.34 -23.29 5.94
CA ARG A 121 -46.75 -24.68 5.65
C ARG A 121 -45.60 -25.56 5.22
N LEU A 122 -44.70 -25.05 4.37
CA LEU A 122 -43.56 -25.79 3.83
C LEU A 122 -42.57 -26.18 4.92
N THR A 123 -42.30 -25.24 5.84
CA THR A 123 -41.28 -25.43 6.89
C THR A 123 -41.81 -26.01 8.19
N GLY A 124 -43.14 -25.95 8.38
CA GLY A 124 -43.78 -26.25 9.67
C GLY A 124 -43.42 -25.26 10.79
N ASN A 125 -42.78 -24.13 10.46
CA ASN A 125 -42.26 -23.16 11.41
C ASN A 125 -42.90 -21.78 11.18
N ARG A 126 -43.92 -21.47 12.00
CA ARG A 126 -44.65 -20.20 11.94
C ARG A 126 -43.74 -19.02 12.33
N GLU A 127 -42.93 -19.19 13.36
CA GLU A 127 -42.03 -18.13 13.88
C GLU A 127 -41.05 -17.70 12.79
N PHE A 128 -40.43 -18.66 12.09
CA PHE A 128 -39.56 -18.40 10.97
C PHE A 128 -40.24 -17.62 9.84
N ALA A 129 -41.43 -18.01 9.45
CA ALA A 129 -42.16 -17.34 8.36
C ALA A 129 -42.54 -15.90 8.72
N ASP A 130 -43.06 -15.70 9.94
CA ASP A 130 -43.48 -14.39 10.45
C ASP A 130 -42.24 -13.46 10.64
N ASP A 131 -41.12 -13.97 11.18
CA ASP A 131 -39.87 -13.23 11.32
C ASP A 131 -39.29 -12.84 9.95
N THR A 132 -39.26 -13.75 8.99
CA THR A 132 -38.78 -13.50 7.62
C THR A 132 -39.59 -12.39 6.95
N TYR A 133 -40.92 -12.40 7.12
CA TYR A 133 -41.81 -11.38 6.54
C TYR A 133 -41.66 -10.03 7.26
N ARG A 134 -41.58 -10.02 8.57
CA ARG A 134 -41.35 -8.80 9.39
C ARG A 134 -40.04 -8.12 9.00
N ARG A 135 -38.95 -8.88 8.89
CA ARG A 135 -37.65 -8.39 8.49
C ARG A 135 -37.66 -7.79 7.07
N PHE A 136 -38.35 -8.46 6.15
CA PHE A 136 -38.48 -7.93 4.80
C PHE A 136 -39.17 -6.57 4.83
N LYS A 137 -40.33 -6.44 5.50
CA LYS A 137 -41.07 -5.18 5.59
C LYS A 137 -40.24 -4.05 6.17
N ALA A 138 -39.56 -4.29 7.29
CA ALA A 138 -38.72 -3.29 7.93
C ALA A 138 -37.55 -2.85 7.00
N MET A 139 -36.82 -3.79 6.43
CA MET A 139 -35.67 -3.50 5.55
C MET A 139 -36.14 -2.85 4.23
N TYR A 140 -37.22 -3.30 3.64
CA TYR A 140 -37.75 -2.73 2.42
C TYR A 140 -38.24 -1.29 2.61
N ALA A 141 -38.95 -1.03 3.72
CA ALA A 141 -39.40 0.31 4.10
C ALA A 141 -38.24 1.29 4.29
N GLU A 142 -37.18 0.85 4.98
CA GLU A 142 -35.99 1.66 5.21
C GLU A 142 -35.25 1.99 3.90
N ILE A 143 -35.06 0.98 3.02
CA ILE A 143 -34.20 1.13 1.83
C ILE A 143 -34.94 1.80 0.69
N VAL A 144 -36.21 1.44 0.46
CA VAL A 144 -37.04 1.98 -0.65
C VAL A 144 -37.71 3.29 -0.27
N GLY A 145 -37.85 3.58 1.04
CA GLY A 145 -38.42 4.83 1.55
C GLY A 145 -39.94 4.85 1.53
N CYS A 146 -40.63 3.68 1.62
CA CYS A 146 -42.05 3.56 1.87
C CYS A 146 -42.31 3.13 3.31
N GLY A 147 -43.36 3.55 3.98
CA GLY A 147 -43.64 3.00 5.31
C GLY A 147 -43.91 1.47 5.23
N GLU A 148 -43.79 0.76 6.36
CA GLU A 148 -43.99 -0.71 6.38
C GLU A 148 -45.37 -1.13 5.85
N GLU A 149 -46.42 -0.32 6.11
CA GLU A 149 -47.76 -0.51 5.58
C GLU A 149 -47.87 -0.29 4.04
N GLY A 150 -46.88 0.45 3.48
CA GLY A 150 -46.78 0.70 2.03
C GLY A 150 -45.99 -0.36 1.26
N THR A 151 -45.57 -1.46 1.91
CA THR A 151 -44.84 -2.54 1.25
C THR A 151 -45.74 -3.28 0.22
N PRO A 152 -45.34 -3.31 -1.08
CA PRO A 152 -46.17 -3.93 -2.11
C PRO A 152 -46.36 -5.43 -1.89
N GLN A 153 -47.56 -5.94 -2.16
CA GLN A 153 -47.83 -7.38 -2.18
C GLN A 153 -47.38 -8.04 -3.49
N ASP A 154 -47.27 -7.27 -4.56
CA ASP A 154 -46.79 -7.76 -5.85
C ASP A 154 -45.24 -7.87 -5.83
N ALA A 155 -44.73 -9.09 -5.94
CA ALA A 155 -43.30 -9.40 -5.93
C ALA A 155 -42.52 -8.74 -7.10
N ARG A 156 -43.18 -8.53 -8.25
CA ARG A 156 -42.56 -7.82 -9.38
C ARG A 156 -42.29 -6.37 -9.02
N VAL A 157 -43.26 -5.71 -8.40
CA VAL A 157 -43.12 -4.33 -7.93
C VAL A 157 -42.02 -4.23 -6.84
N GLN A 158 -41.96 -5.20 -5.92
CA GLN A 158 -40.93 -5.28 -4.90
C GLN A 158 -39.55 -5.32 -5.55
N LEU A 159 -39.31 -6.23 -6.49
CA LEU A 159 -38.03 -6.44 -7.16
C LEU A 159 -37.59 -5.20 -7.95
N LEU A 160 -38.44 -4.66 -8.80
CA LEU A 160 -38.11 -3.49 -9.61
C LEU A 160 -37.86 -2.25 -8.78
N SER A 161 -38.59 -2.05 -7.67
CA SER A 161 -38.36 -0.94 -6.76
C SER A 161 -37.03 -1.07 -6.02
N ALA A 162 -36.64 -2.29 -5.61
CA ALA A 162 -35.34 -2.56 -4.99
C ALA A 162 -34.20 -2.30 -5.98
N VAL A 163 -34.30 -2.76 -7.23
CA VAL A 163 -33.30 -2.52 -8.29
C VAL A 163 -33.18 -1.02 -8.59
N ARG A 164 -34.35 -0.33 -8.72
CA ARG A 164 -34.35 1.12 -8.93
C ARG A 164 -33.65 1.89 -7.81
N THR A 165 -33.93 1.54 -6.56
CA THR A 165 -33.30 2.17 -5.39
C THR A 165 -31.81 1.91 -5.35
N ALA A 166 -31.39 0.69 -5.73
CA ALA A 166 -29.99 0.35 -5.88
C ALA A 166 -29.29 1.22 -6.94
N PHE A 167 -29.89 1.44 -8.11
CA PHE A 167 -29.37 2.34 -9.14
C PHE A 167 -29.31 3.80 -8.68
N LEU A 168 -30.36 4.29 -8.00
CA LEU A 168 -30.38 5.66 -7.49
C LEU A 168 -29.27 5.94 -6.47
N SER A 169 -28.78 4.92 -5.75
CA SER A 169 -27.68 5.08 -4.80
C SER A 169 -26.37 5.52 -5.45
N TRP A 170 -26.16 5.25 -6.76
CA TRP A 170 -24.99 5.66 -7.52
C TRP A 170 -24.77 7.17 -7.52
N ASN A 171 -25.84 7.97 -7.54
CA ASN A 171 -25.78 9.42 -7.52
C ASN A 171 -26.19 10.02 -6.16
N SER A 172 -26.11 9.24 -5.07
CA SER A 172 -26.20 9.80 -3.72
C SER A 172 -25.09 10.81 -3.48
N GLU A 173 -25.32 11.76 -2.58
CA GLU A 173 -24.33 12.79 -2.23
C GLU A 173 -22.99 12.17 -1.75
N GLU A 174 -23.10 11.14 -0.92
CA GLU A 174 -21.94 10.39 -0.40
C GLU A 174 -21.14 9.72 -1.53
N ALA A 175 -21.82 9.06 -2.47
CA ALA A 175 -21.17 8.40 -3.59
C ALA A 175 -20.52 9.40 -4.56
N GLN A 176 -21.16 10.56 -4.80
CA GLN A 176 -20.58 11.63 -5.61
C GLN A 176 -19.34 12.24 -4.95
N ASN A 177 -19.41 12.52 -3.64
CA ASN A 177 -18.29 13.05 -2.89
C ASN A 177 -17.11 12.08 -2.89
N TYR A 178 -17.36 10.80 -2.68
CA TYR A 178 -16.30 9.79 -2.74
C TYR A 178 -15.60 9.78 -4.11
N ARG A 179 -16.34 9.79 -5.22
CA ARG A 179 -15.77 9.79 -6.58
C ARG A 179 -14.99 11.06 -6.92
N ARG A 180 -15.31 12.21 -6.31
CA ARG A 180 -14.57 13.47 -6.51
C ARG A 180 -13.20 13.48 -5.83
N HIS A 181 -13.05 12.74 -4.72
CA HIS A 181 -11.84 12.74 -3.90
C HIS A 181 -10.93 11.53 -4.13
N HIS A 182 -11.34 10.60 -5.00
CA HIS A 182 -10.55 9.40 -5.32
C HIS A 182 -10.41 9.30 -6.84
N ASP A 183 -9.28 8.79 -7.29
CA ASP A 183 -9.01 8.55 -8.71
C ASP A 183 -10.01 7.55 -9.29
N PHE A 184 -11.14 8.05 -9.74
CA PHE A 184 -12.23 7.28 -10.30
C PHE A 184 -12.26 7.46 -11.81
N ASP A 185 -12.10 6.36 -12.55
CA ASP A 185 -12.22 6.36 -14.01
C ASP A 185 -13.70 6.26 -14.43
N PRO A 186 -14.33 7.36 -14.88
CA PRO A 186 -15.75 7.37 -15.28
C PRO A 186 -15.99 6.65 -16.60
N GLU A 187 -14.96 6.39 -17.42
CA GLU A 187 -15.08 5.64 -18.66
C GLU A 187 -15.11 4.14 -18.39
N ALA A 188 -14.34 3.69 -17.37
CA ALA A 188 -14.28 2.28 -16.99
C ALA A 188 -15.51 1.82 -16.18
N VAL A 189 -16.10 2.69 -15.34
CA VAL A 189 -17.24 2.32 -14.47
C VAL A 189 -18.36 3.35 -14.58
N GLN A 190 -19.44 2.97 -15.25
CA GLN A 190 -20.56 3.86 -15.61
C GLN A 190 -21.74 3.80 -14.64
N GLY A 191 -21.69 2.96 -13.59
CA GLY A 191 -22.78 2.76 -12.65
C GLY A 191 -22.52 1.67 -11.62
N VAL A 192 -23.52 1.36 -10.81
CA VAL A 192 -23.52 0.17 -9.94
C VAL A 192 -24.16 -1.00 -10.64
N ALA A 193 -23.68 -2.21 -10.40
CA ALA A 193 -24.38 -3.44 -10.71
C ALA A 193 -25.28 -3.87 -9.54
N VAL A 194 -26.26 -4.73 -9.79
CA VAL A 194 -27.18 -5.26 -8.79
C VAL A 194 -27.20 -6.78 -8.89
N SER A 195 -26.73 -7.46 -7.85
CA SER A 195 -26.78 -8.92 -7.76
C SER A 195 -28.12 -9.36 -7.15
N ILE A 196 -28.84 -10.23 -7.86
CA ILE A 196 -30.09 -10.85 -7.43
C ILE A 196 -29.82 -12.33 -7.27
N GLN A 197 -30.05 -12.86 -6.05
CA GLN A 197 -29.64 -14.22 -5.68
C GLN A 197 -30.74 -14.92 -4.88
N ALA A 198 -30.98 -16.20 -5.18
CA ALA A 198 -31.89 -17.01 -4.41
C ALA A 198 -31.52 -17.05 -2.93
N MET A 199 -32.50 -16.82 -2.07
CA MET A 199 -32.31 -16.86 -0.62
C MET A 199 -31.99 -18.28 -0.15
N VAL A 200 -31.08 -18.37 0.80
CA VAL A 200 -30.82 -19.52 1.66
C VAL A 200 -30.91 -19.06 3.12
N PHE A 201 -31.45 -19.91 3.98
CA PHE A 201 -31.92 -19.53 5.30
C PHE A 201 -31.07 -20.15 6.43
N GLY A 202 -30.26 -19.34 7.09
CA GLY A 202 -29.52 -19.74 8.28
C GLY A 202 -30.38 -19.77 9.56
N ASN A 203 -31.62 -19.25 9.50
CA ASN A 203 -32.54 -19.13 10.63
C ASN A 203 -33.69 -20.18 10.61
N LEU A 204 -33.56 -21.25 9.83
CA LEU A 204 -34.59 -22.32 9.75
C LEU A 204 -34.67 -23.20 11.02
N GLY A 205 -33.74 -23.05 11.96
CA GLY A 205 -33.66 -23.84 13.19
C GLY A 205 -32.27 -24.42 13.46
N SER A 206 -32.18 -25.43 14.33
CA SER A 206 -30.90 -25.97 14.82
C SER A 206 -30.02 -26.65 13.76
N THR A 207 -30.55 -26.92 12.57
CA THR A 207 -29.79 -27.49 11.44
C THR A 207 -29.32 -26.44 10.44
N SER A 208 -29.45 -25.17 10.79
CA SER A 208 -29.13 -24.03 9.94
C SER A 208 -28.31 -23.01 10.71
N ALA A 209 -27.37 -22.35 10.03
CA ALA A 209 -26.47 -21.37 10.62
C ALA A 209 -25.95 -20.38 9.56
N VAL A 210 -25.38 -19.28 10.01
CA VAL A 210 -24.53 -18.38 9.19
C VAL A 210 -23.14 -18.34 9.79
N GLY A 211 -22.11 -18.11 8.97
CA GLY A 211 -20.76 -18.00 9.49
C GLY A 211 -19.81 -17.28 8.56
N VAL A 212 -18.69 -16.86 9.15
CA VAL A 212 -17.55 -16.26 8.47
C VAL A 212 -16.29 -17.01 8.90
N ALA A 213 -15.49 -17.43 7.94
CA ALA A 213 -14.22 -18.11 8.20
C ALA A 213 -13.11 -17.61 7.30
N ALA A 214 -11.90 -17.55 7.80
CA ALA A 214 -10.68 -17.33 7.05
C ALA A 214 -9.94 -18.65 6.82
N THR A 215 -9.34 -18.81 5.65
CA THR A 215 -8.63 -20.03 5.27
C THR A 215 -7.35 -20.26 6.09
N ARG A 216 -6.79 -19.19 6.67
CA ARG A 216 -5.69 -19.21 7.66
C ARG A 216 -5.99 -18.23 8.78
N CYS A 217 -5.31 -18.36 9.90
CA CYS A 217 -5.39 -17.41 11.00
C CYS A 217 -4.86 -16.04 10.55
N CYS A 218 -5.71 -15.02 10.55
CA CYS A 218 -5.36 -13.66 10.14
C CYS A 218 -4.50 -12.91 11.18
N GLU A 219 -4.42 -13.41 12.42
CA GLU A 219 -3.61 -12.83 13.49
C GLU A 219 -2.19 -13.42 13.53
N THR A 220 -2.06 -14.76 13.35
CA THR A 220 -0.78 -15.49 13.51
C THR A 220 -0.20 -15.99 12.19
N GLY A 221 -0.98 -16.06 11.13
CA GLY A 221 -0.58 -16.66 9.84
C GLY A 221 -0.60 -18.18 9.80
N GLU A 222 -0.98 -18.87 10.91
CA GLU A 222 -1.05 -20.32 10.93
C GLU A 222 -2.03 -20.87 9.90
N LYS A 223 -1.67 -21.99 9.26
CA LYS A 223 -2.52 -22.70 8.30
C LYS A 223 -3.63 -23.47 9.02
N LYS A 224 -4.54 -22.72 9.63
CA LYS A 224 -5.67 -23.21 10.39
C LYS A 224 -6.91 -22.38 10.05
N LEU A 225 -8.03 -23.06 9.75
CA LEU A 225 -9.31 -22.41 9.57
C LEU A 225 -9.69 -21.67 10.85
N THR A 226 -9.99 -20.37 10.75
CA THR A 226 -10.41 -19.51 11.86
C THR A 226 -11.67 -18.75 11.50
N GLY A 227 -12.49 -18.44 12.49
CA GLY A 227 -13.73 -17.71 12.27
C GLY A 227 -14.81 -18.07 13.25
N THR A 228 -16.04 -17.69 12.94
CA THR A 228 -17.20 -17.92 13.79
C THR A 228 -18.44 -18.30 12.99
N PHE A 229 -19.36 -19.00 13.63
CA PHE A 229 -20.70 -19.26 13.10
C PHE A 229 -21.75 -19.07 14.18
N THR A 230 -22.99 -18.84 13.76
CA THR A 230 -24.13 -18.65 14.66
C THR A 230 -25.30 -19.47 14.15
N VAL A 231 -25.81 -20.36 15.00
CA VAL A 231 -26.94 -21.25 14.68
C VAL A 231 -28.24 -20.45 14.69
N SER A 232 -29.16 -20.80 13.79
CA SER A 232 -30.54 -20.26 13.71
C SER A 232 -30.60 -18.73 13.60
N THR A 233 -29.73 -18.13 12.74
CA THR A 233 -29.67 -16.69 12.51
C THR A 233 -29.69 -16.34 11.02
N GLN A 234 -30.07 -15.08 10.68
CA GLN A 234 -30.04 -14.56 9.33
C GLN A 234 -29.36 -13.18 9.29
N GLY A 235 -28.42 -12.98 8.38
CA GLY A 235 -27.78 -11.70 8.12
C GLY A 235 -27.02 -11.16 9.34
N LYS A 236 -27.06 -9.85 9.57
CA LYS A 236 -26.36 -9.15 10.65
C LYS A 236 -26.89 -9.42 12.07
N ASP A 237 -27.98 -10.16 12.22
CA ASP A 237 -28.51 -10.47 13.55
C ASP A 237 -27.66 -11.49 14.33
N ALA A 238 -26.62 -12.02 13.73
CA ALA A 238 -25.56 -12.70 14.48
C ALA A 238 -24.96 -11.81 15.59
N GLU A 239 -25.14 -10.47 15.46
CA GLU A 239 -24.69 -9.47 16.45
C GLU A 239 -25.73 -9.19 17.56
N ALA A 240 -26.99 -9.55 17.39
CA ALA A 240 -28.09 -9.12 18.28
C ALA A 240 -28.64 -10.18 19.23
N GLY A 241 -27.77 -10.99 19.87
CA GLY A 241 -28.19 -11.82 21.02
C GLY A 241 -27.87 -13.32 20.97
N ASN A 242 -27.44 -13.86 19.84
CA ASN A 242 -26.89 -15.22 19.74
C ASN A 242 -25.38 -15.15 19.84
N VAL A 243 -24.78 -15.92 20.73
CA VAL A 243 -23.31 -15.93 20.94
C VAL A 243 -22.66 -16.63 19.74
N PRO A 244 -21.79 -15.96 18.98
CA PRO A 244 -21.01 -16.60 17.94
C PRO A 244 -20.13 -17.72 18.54
N GLN A 245 -20.15 -18.87 17.89
CA GLN A 245 -19.32 -20.03 18.26
C GLN A 245 -18.08 -20.08 17.39
N ASP A 246 -16.98 -20.61 17.94
CA ASP A 246 -15.74 -20.81 17.17
C ASP A 246 -15.98 -21.80 16.03
N ILE A 247 -15.40 -21.52 14.85
CA ILE A 247 -15.59 -22.34 13.64
C ILE A 247 -15.19 -23.81 13.83
N SER A 248 -14.29 -24.12 14.76
CA SER A 248 -13.90 -25.50 15.06
C SER A 248 -15.05 -26.33 15.63
N MET A 249 -16.03 -25.72 16.28
CA MET A 249 -17.21 -26.42 16.82
C MET A 249 -18.14 -26.93 15.71
N LEU A 250 -17.99 -26.46 14.48
CA LEU A 250 -18.69 -27.06 13.32
C LEU A 250 -18.33 -28.55 13.14
N ALA A 251 -17.15 -28.99 13.63
CA ALA A 251 -16.76 -30.39 13.54
C ALA A 251 -17.71 -31.31 14.35
N ASP A 252 -18.28 -30.78 15.43
CA ASP A 252 -19.22 -31.50 16.28
C ASP A 252 -20.67 -31.29 15.83
N ASP A 253 -21.05 -30.03 15.56
CA ASP A 253 -22.44 -29.67 15.25
C ASP A 253 -22.82 -30.00 13.79
N PHE A 254 -21.88 -29.79 12.83
CA PHE A 254 -22.09 -29.95 11.39
C PHE A 254 -20.88 -30.63 10.71
N PRO A 255 -20.51 -31.87 11.05
CA PRO A 255 -19.24 -32.50 10.63
C PRO A 255 -19.04 -32.54 9.11
N LYS A 256 -20.09 -32.85 8.32
CA LYS A 256 -19.99 -32.86 6.85
C LYS A 256 -19.78 -31.47 6.25
N VAL A 257 -20.33 -30.44 6.89
CA VAL A 257 -20.14 -29.05 6.49
C VAL A 257 -18.72 -28.61 6.80
N TYR A 258 -18.20 -28.97 7.97
CA TYR A 258 -16.81 -28.67 8.36
C TYR A 258 -15.81 -29.25 7.36
N GLU A 259 -15.95 -30.53 7.00
CA GLU A 259 -15.13 -31.16 5.96
C GLU A 259 -15.24 -30.46 4.60
N ALA A 260 -16.45 -30.01 4.23
CA ALA A 260 -16.66 -29.30 2.99
C ALA A 260 -15.96 -27.92 3.00
N ILE A 261 -16.07 -27.17 4.11
CA ILE A 261 -15.38 -25.86 4.27
C ILE A 261 -13.87 -26.04 4.21
N GLN A 262 -13.30 -27.07 4.84
CA GLN A 262 -11.86 -27.34 4.75
C GLN A 262 -11.41 -27.63 3.30
N LYS A 263 -12.18 -28.38 2.53
CA LYS A 263 -11.89 -28.65 1.11
C LYS A 263 -11.99 -27.36 0.28
N ILE A 264 -13.04 -26.56 0.52
CA ILE A 264 -13.25 -25.27 -0.15
C ILE A 264 -12.12 -24.30 0.17
N SER A 265 -11.68 -24.23 1.43
CA SER A 265 -10.51 -23.44 1.86
C SER A 265 -9.28 -23.72 0.98
N GLY A 266 -8.95 -25.01 0.79
CA GLY A 266 -7.84 -25.41 -0.06
C GLY A 266 -8.05 -25.08 -1.56
N ILE A 267 -9.28 -25.13 -2.06
CA ILE A 267 -9.61 -24.73 -3.45
C ILE A 267 -9.39 -23.22 -3.61
N LEU A 268 -9.90 -22.42 -2.68
CA LEU A 268 -9.81 -20.98 -2.71
C LEU A 268 -8.36 -20.49 -2.65
N GLU A 269 -7.53 -21.03 -1.74
CA GLU A 269 -6.11 -20.64 -1.66
C GLU A 269 -5.34 -20.96 -2.95
N ARG A 270 -5.59 -22.13 -3.55
CA ARG A 270 -4.96 -22.48 -4.84
C ARG A 270 -5.44 -21.61 -5.99
N HIS A 271 -6.73 -21.25 -6.02
CA HIS A 271 -7.32 -20.44 -7.08
C HIS A 271 -6.90 -18.98 -6.98
N TYR A 272 -7.09 -18.35 -5.81
CA TYR A 272 -6.76 -16.95 -5.59
C TYR A 272 -5.26 -16.73 -5.27
N LYS A 273 -4.57 -17.81 -4.94
CA LYS A 273 -3.17 -17.81 -4.49
C LYS A 273 -2.94 -16.90 -3.28
N ASP A 274 -3.96 -16.71 -2.45
CA ASP A 274 -3.94 -15.89 -1.26
C ASP A 274 -4.97 -16.38 -0.23
N VAL A 275 -4.79 -15.94 1.02
CA VAL A 275 -5.74 -16.22 2.11
C VAL A 275 -7.07 -15.53 1.83
N GLN A 276 -8.15 -16.28 1.99
CA GLN A 276 -9.49 -15.82 1.71
C GLN A 276 -10.36 -15.85 2.96
N THR A 277 -11.18 -14.82 3.11
CA THR A 277 -12.34 -14.84 4.00
C THR A 277 -13.52 -15.38 3.24
N MET A 278 -14.30 -16.27 3.85
CA MET A 278 -15.46 -16.93 3.31
C MET A 278 -16.69 -16.57 4.14
N GLU A 279 -17.73 -16.03 3.51
CA GLU A 279 -19.06 -15.92 4.11
C GLU A 279 -19.90 -17.08 3.62
N PHE A 280 -20.55 -17.79 4.53
CA PHE A 280 -21.35 -18.96 4.20
C PHE A 280 -22.65 -19.05 5.00
N THR A 281 -23.61 -19.79 4.46
CA THR A 281 -24.85 -20.16 5.14
C THR A 281 -25.02 -21.68 5.10
N ILE A 282 -25.44 -22.25 6.20
CA ILE A 282 -25.89 -23.63 6.31
C ILE A 282 -27.41 -23.62 6.35
N GLU A 283 -28.06 -24.27 5.40
CA GLU A 283 -29.50 -24.48 5.39
C GLU A 283 -29.80 -25.98 5.41
N ASN A 284 -30.42 -26.46 6.47
CA ASN A 284 -30.75 -27.89 6.62
C ASN A 284 -29.52 -28.81 6.40
N ASN A 285 -28.42 -28.53 7.08
CA ASN A 285 -27.13 -29.24 6.97
C ASN A 285 -26.46 -29.16 5.57
N LYS A 286 -26.91 -28.27 4.69
CA LYS A 286 -26.31 -28.04 3.37
C LYS A 286 -25.59 -26.70 3.34
N LEU A 287 -24.32 -26.73 2.93
CA LEU A 287 -23.47 -25.55 2.82
C LEU A 287 -23.75 -24.75 1.56
N TYR A 288 -23.78 -23.43 1.69
CA TYR A 288 -23.82 -22.47 0.59
C TYR A 288 -22.80 -21.35 0.83
N MET A 289 -22.03 -21.03 -0.20
CA MET A 289 -21.05 -19.94 -0.18
C MET A 289 -21.72 -18.65 -0.68
N LEU A 290 -21.63 -17.57 0.11
CA LEU A 290 -22.27 -16.30 -0.22
C LEU A 290 -21.29 -15.26 -0.74
N GLN A 291 -20.05 -15.26 -0.22
CA GLN A 291 -19.02 -14.32 -0.61
C GLN A 291 -17.64 -14.86 -0.26
N THR A 292 -16.64 -14.46 -1.08
CA THR A 292 -15.22 -14.59 -0.73
C THR A 292 -14.54 -13.24 -0.93
N SER A 293 -13.51 -12.97 -0.14
CA SER A 293 -12.65 -11.81 -0.29
C SER A 293 -11.26 -12.12 0.24
N THR A 294 -10.25 -11.36 -0.21
CA THR A 294 -8.93 -11.43 0.41
C THR A 294 -9.03 -11.05 1.89
N ALA A 295 -8.43 -11.85 2.75
CA ALA A 295 -8.50 -11.65 4.19
C ALA A 295 -7.59 -10.52 4.65
N ASP A 296 -8.13 -9.60 5.47
CA ASP A 296 -7.34 -8.63 6.22
C ASP A 296 -6.54 -9.37 7.29
N ARG A 297 -5.29 -8.96 7.50
CA ARG A 297 -4.35 -9.67 8.36
C ARG A 297 -3.34 -8.73 9.00
N THR A 298 -2.81 -9.14 10.14
CA THR A 298 -1.72 -8.43 10.80
C THR A 298 -0.44 -8.47 9.94
N PRO A 299 0.50 -7.53 10.14
CA PRO A 299 1.79 -7.56 9.43
C PRO A 299 2.57 -8.87 9.66
N GLU A 300 2.54 -9.41 10.88
CA GLU A 300 3.17 -10.68 11.23
C GLU A 300 2.55 -11.86 10.47
N ALA A 301 1.22 -11.92 10.45
CA ALA A 301 0.50 -12.94 9.68
C ALA A 301 0.77 -12.80 8.18
N ALA A 302 0.81 -11.58 7.63
CA ALA A 302 1.10 -11.33 6.22
C ALA A 302 2.49 -11.84 5.83
N LEU A 303 3.50 -11.59 6.68
CA LEU A 303 4.86 -12.06 6.50
C LEU A 303 4.93 -13.59 6.51
N LYS A 304 4.40 -14.23 7.56
CA LYS A 304 4.38 -15.68 7.69
C LYS A 304 3.66 -16.35 6.52
N ILE A 305 2.45 -15.89 6.20
CA ILE A 305 1.65 -16.42 5.09
C ILE A 305 2.40 -16.32 3.75
N ALA A 306 3.08 -15.22 3.48
CA ALA A 306 3.82 -15.05 2.24
C ALA A 306 4.97 -16.05 2.11
N VAL A 307 5.74 -16.26 3.17
CA VAL A 307 6.85 -17.22 3.19
C VAL A 307 6.35 -18.66 3.11
N ASP A 308 5.32 -19.01 3.90
CA ASP A 308 4.71 -20.33 3.87
C ASP A 308 4.13 -20.67 2.48
N MET A 309 3.43 -19.72 1.82
CA MET A 309 2.88 -19.92 0.48
C MET A 309 3.94 -20.09 -0.61
N VAL A 310 5.12 -19.50 -0.46
CA VAL A 310 6.27 -19.78 -1.34
C VAL A 310 6.76 -21.20 -1.10
N SER A 311 6.93 -21.61 0.15
CA SER A 311 7.35 -22.98 0.52
C SER A 311 6.36 -24.04 0.07
N GLU A 312 5.07 -23.70 0.00
CA GLU A 312 3.98 -24.53 -0.51
C GLU A 312 3.84 -24.50 -2.04
N GLU A 313 4.71 -23.78 -2.75
CA GLU A 313 4.68 -23.60 -4.21
C GLU A 313 3.38 -22.96 -4.75
N LEU A 314 2.65 -22.24 -3.89
CA LEU A 314 1.43 -21.53 -4.28
C LEU A 314 1.72 -20.19 -4.96
N ILE A 315 2.77 -19.52 -4.53
CA ILE A 315 3.22 -18.22 -5.08
C ILE A 315 4.74 -18.22 -5.28
N THR A 316 5.23 -17.28 -6.07
CA THR A 316 6.67 -17.05 -6.24
C THR A 316 7.21 -16.09 -5.17
N GLN A 317 8.53 -16.08 -4.94
CA GLN A 317 9.20 -15.10 -4.09
C GLN A 317 8.87 -13.66 -4.52
N LYS A 318 8.86 -13.38 -5.84
CA LYS A 318 8.47 -12.07 -6.39
C LYS A 318 7.04 -11.68 -6.00
N THR A 319 6.11 -12.63 -6.06
CA THR A 319 4.74 -12.40 -5.62
C THR A 319 4.66 -12.14 -4.11
N ALA A 320 5.44 -12.86 -3.31
CA ALA A 320 5.53 -12.66 -1.87
C ALA A 320 6.03 -11.24 -1.53
N ILE A 321 7.09 -10.79 -2.20
CA ILE A 321 7.65 -9.42 -2.07
C ILE A 321 6.59 -8.36 -2.41
N LEU A 322 5.90 -8.50 -3.55
CA LEU A 322 4.88 -7.54 -4.00
C LEU A 322 3.68 -7.41 -3.06
N ARG A 323 3.40 -8.43 -2.26
CA ARG A 323 2.26 -8.47 -1.32
C ARG A 323 2.54 -7.83 0.03
N GLN A 324 3.80 -7.57 0.34
CA GLN A 324 4.14 -6.91 1.60
C GLN A 324 3.87 -5.41 1.49
N ASP A 325 3.44 -4.84 2.61
CA ASP A 325 3.27 -3.41 2.76
C ASP A 325 4.56 -2.83 3.37
N ALA A 326 5.24 -1.97 2.60
CA ALA A 326 6.51 -1.40 3.03
C ALA A 326 6.37 -0.52 4.29
N GLU A 327 5.24 0.19 4.45
CA GLU A 327 4.99 1.02 5.64
C GLU A 327 4.77 0.17 6.89
N LYS A 328 4.06 -0.97 6.75
CA LYS A 328 3.84 -1.92 7.86
C LYS A 328 5.09 -2.71 8.25
N MET A 329 6.10 -2.76 7.37
CA MET A 329 7.37 -3.42 7.68
C MET A 329 8.09 -2.77 8.88
N GLU A 330 7.95 -1.46 9.06
CA GLU A 330 8.52 -0.77 10.22
C GLU A 330 7.90 -1.22 11.54
N GLN A 331 6.59 -1.53 11.54
CA GLN A 331 5.90 -2.03 12.72
C GLN A 331 6.43 -3.40 13.15
N LEU A 332 6.86 -4.24 12.20
CA LEU A 332 7.47 -5.54 12.48
C LEU A 332 8.84 -5.41 13.16
N VAL A 333 9.62 -4.38 12.79
CA VAL A 333 10.99 -4.18 13.29
C VAL A 333 11.00 -3.38 14.60
N PHE A 334 10.16 -2.33 14.69
CA PHE A 334 10.19 -1.36 15.79
C PHE A 334 8.93 -1.35 16.66
N GLY A 335 7.87 -2.09 16.27
CA GLY A 335 6.61 -2.15 17.02
C GLY A 335 6.80 -2.71 18.43
N LYS A 336 6.20 -2.04 19.42
CA LYS A 336 6.14 -2.60 20.78
C LYS A 336 5.30 -3.88 20.75
N LYS A 337 5.87 -4.97 21.23
CA LYS A 337 5.29 -6.32 21.22
C LYS A 337 4.26 -6.54 22.36
N ASP A 338 3.38 -5.60 22.60
CA ASP A 338 2.28 -5.78 23.55
C ASP A 338 1.20 -6.66 22.91
N GLY A 339 1.25 -7.96 23.21
CA GLY A 339 0.21 -8.93 22.85
C GLY A 339 0.48 -9.81 21.62
N ALA A 340 1.71 -9.87 21.09
CA ALA A 340 2.04 -10.76 19.97
C ALA A 340 1.80 -12.24 20.33
N LYS A 341 0.96 -12.92 19.55
CA LYS A 341 0.63 -14.35 19.72
C LYS A 341 1.66 -15.29 19.07
N ALA A 342 2.52 -14.78 18.18
CA ALA A 342 3.63 -15.53 17.58
C ALA A 342 4.90 -15.41 18.43
N SER A 343 5.77 -16.44 18.43
CA SER A 343 7.05 -16.33 19.12
C SER A 343 7.97 -15.34 18.39
N GLU A 344 8.68 -14.48 19.12
CA GLU A 344 9.61 -13.50 18.55
C GLU A 344 10.60 -14.14 17.57
N SER A 345 11.16 -15.30 17.92
CA SER A 345 12.12 -16.02 17.08
C SER A 345 11.54 -16.52 15.75
N GLU A 346 10.23 -16.82 15.68
CA GLU A 346 9.59 -17.24 14.42
C GLU A 346 9.39 -16.05 13.48
N VAL A 347 8.92 -14.91 13.98
CA VAL A 347 8.75 -13.69 13.16
C VAL A 347 10.09 -13.24 12.61
N GLU A 348 11.15 -13.27 13.43
CA GLU A 348 12.53 -12.95 13.00
C GLU A 348 13.01 -13.87 11.87
N ALA A 349 12.73 -15.16 11.94
CA ALA A 349 13.11 -16.12 10.89
C ALA A 349 12.38 -15.86 9.57
N TYR A 350 11.08 -15.57 9.62
CA TYR A 350 10.30 -15.22 8.43
C TYR A 350 10.75 -13.88 7.82
N TYR A 351 11.05 -12.91 8.69
CA TYR A 351 11.59 -11.63 8.27
C TYR A 351 12.95 -11.78 7.57
N ALA A 352 13.87 -12.54 8.15
CA ALA A 352 15.18 -12.80 7.56
C ALA A 352 15.05 -13.47 6.18
N THR A 353 14.15 -14.46 6.05
CA THR A 353 13.89 -15.14 4.78
C THR A 353 13.35 -14.18 3.72
N LEU A 354 12.38 -13.32 4.08
CA LEU A 354 11.87 -12.31 3.15
C LEU A 354 12.95 -11.32 2.72
N MET A 355 13.77 -10.84 3.69
CA MET A 355 14.83 -9.87 3.40
C MET A 355 15.96 -10.44 2.54
N GLU A 356 16.25 -11.74 2.63
CA GLU A 356 17.14 -12.43 1.69
C GLU A 356 16.60 -12.34 0.26
N TRP A 357 15.32 -12.66 0.03
CA TRP A 357 14.71 -12.52 -1.30
C TRP A 357 14.67 -11.07 -1.79
N VAL A 358 14.44 -10.12 -0.88
CA VAL A 358 14.48 -8.68 -1.17
C VAL A 358 15.87 -8.26 -1.65
N ASP A 359 16.92 -8.70 -0.94
CA ASP A 359 18.30 -8.36 -1.29
C ASP A 359 18.77 -9.01 -2.61
N ASP A 360 18.23 -10.19 -2.96
CA ASP A 360 18.52 -10.88 -4.23
C ASP A 360 17.89 -10.18 -5.45
N VAL A 361 16.76 -9.50 -5.27
CA VAL A 361 15.97 -8.95 -6.38
C VAL A 361 16.22 -7.46 -6.61
N ARG A 362 16.47 -6.68 -5.54
CA ARG A 362 16.61 -5.23 -5.65
C ARG A 362 17.88 -4.80 -6.40
N GLU A 363 17.77 -3.78 -7.21
CA GLU A 363 18.87 -3.14 -7.94
C GLU A 363 19.35 -1.86 -7.23
N LEU A 364 18.40 -1.09 -6.66
CA LEU A 364 18.69 0.10 -5.88
C LEU A 364 19.35 -0.27 -4.56
N ARG A 365 20.51 0.34 -4.28
CA ARG A 365 21.17 0.24 -2.98
C ARG A 365 20.49 1.15 -1.96
N VAL A 366 20.46 0.72 -0.70
CA VAL A 366 19.88 1.50 0.39
C VAL A 366 20.97 1.91 1.38
N ARG A 367 21.23 3.21 1.42
CA ARG A 367 22.13 3.90 2.36
C ARG A 367 21.30 4.73 3.35
N VAL A 368 21.95 5.34 4.29
CA VAL A 368 21.30 6.13 5.34
C VAL A 368 21.76 7.57 5.42
N ASN A 369 20.88 8.41 5.92
CA ASN A 369 21.20 9.72 6.45
C ASN A 369 21.63 9.52 7.91
N ALA A 370 22.92 9.70 8.22
CA ALA A 370 23.45 9.51 9.56
C ALA A 370 24.50 10.57 9.87
N ASP A 371 24.24 11.36 10.89
CA ASP A 371 25.05 12.49 11.33
C ASP A 371 25.75 12.20 12.68
N SER A 372 25.62 10.98 13.21
CA SER A 372 26.23 10.53 14.47
C SER A 372 26.57 9.04 14.47
N ALA A 373 27.49 8.64 15.36
CA ALA A 373 27.87 7.24 15.55
C ALA A 373 26.67 6.35 15.96
N GLY A 374 25.74 6.87 16.78
CA GLY A 374 24.53 6.13 17.19
C GLY A 374 23.64 5.81 16.00
N GLN A 375 23.35 6.79 15.14
CA GLN A 375 22.57 6.58 13.91
C GLN A 375 23.26 5.62 12.93
N ALA A 376 24.61 5.71 12.83
CA ALA A 376 25.37 4.81 11.97
C ALA A 376 25.34 3.37 12.48
N ALA A 377 25.41 3.15 13.80
CA ALA A 377 25.33 1.83 14.41
C ALA A 377 23.94 1.20 14.21
N GLU A 378 22.88 1.93 14.51
CA GLU A 378 21.50 1.50 14.24
C GLU A 378 21.31 1.11 12.76
N ALA A 379 21.81 1.94 11.85
CA ALA A 379 21.74 1.69 10.42
C ALA A 379 22.51 0.42 10.00
N ALA A 380 23.66 0.18 10.59
CA ALA A 380 24.46 -1.01 10.32
C ALA A 380 23.75 -2.29 10.77
N GLU A 381 23.09 -2.28 11.94
CA GLU A 381 22.25 -3.38 12.45
C GLU A 381 21.05 -3.66 11.55
N LEU A 382 20.43 -2.63 10.98
CA LEU A 382 19.32 -2.73 10.03
C LEU A 382 19.77 -3.11 8.60
N GLY A 383 21.07 -3.34 8.40
CA GLY A 383 21.61 -3.80 7.13
C GLY A 383 21.77 -2.70 6.06
N ALA A 384 21.98 -1.45 6.46
CA ALA A 384 22.32 -0.37 5.53
C ALA A 384 23.64 -0.61 4.80
N GLU A 385 23.72 -0.19 3.53
CA GLU A 385 24.87 -0.43 2.64
C GLU A 385 25.87 0.73 2.63
N GLY A 386 25.77 1.65 3.59
CA GLY A 386 26.64 2.78 3.79
C GLY A 386 25.88 4.02 4.26
N ILE A 387 26.59 5.12 4.37
CA ILE A 387 26.03 6.44 4.63
C ILE A 387 25.95 7.18 3.29
N GLY A 388 24.72 7.56 2.89
CA GLY A 388 24.49 8.32 1.66
C GLY A 388 24.46 9.82 1.88
N LEU A 389 24.26 10.25 3.15
CA LEU A 389 24.35 11.64 3.55
C LEU A 389 24.75 11.75 5.02
N CYS A 390 25.92 12.33 5.28
CA CYS A 390 26.31 12.84 6.57
C CYS A 390 26.40 14.36 6.47
N ARG A 391 25.60 15.06 7.27
CA ARG A 391 25.52 16.54 7.28
C ARG A 391 26.42 17.09 8.36
N THR A 392 27.50 17.75 7.97
CA THR A 392 28.50 18.24 8.90
C THR A 392 28.02 19.37 9.81
N GLU A 393 27.03 20.14 9.35
CA GLU A 393 26.34 21.14 10.19
C GLU A 393 25.57 20.49 11.36
N ASN A 394 24.92 19.35 11.14
CA ASN A 394 24.20 18.63 12.20
C ASN A 394 25.18 18.03 13.22
N MET A 395 26.34 17.54 12.77
CA MET A 395 27.38 17.06 13.66
C MET A 395 27.85 18.17 14.59
N LEU A 396 28.19 19.36 14.04
CA LEU A 396 28.62 20.51 14.83
C LEU A 396 27.54 21.03 15.78
N TYR A 397 26.27 20.92 15.39
CA TYR A 397 25.14 21.26 16.25
C TYR A 397 25.02 20.28 17.42
N ASN A 398 25.06 18.98 17.14
CA ASN A 398 24.94 17.91 18.14
C ASN A 398 26.12 17.95 19.14
N ASP A 399 27.32 18.27 18.66
CA ASP A 399 28.53 18.38 19.47
C ASP A 399 28.65 19.72 20.21
N GLY A 400 27.67 20.62 20.06
CA GLY A 400 27.61 21.94 20.72
C GLY A 400 28.65 22.92 20.17
N LYS A 401 29.19 22.70 18.96
CA LYS A 401 30.27 23.51 18.35
C LYS A 401 29.76 24.64 17.42
N MET A 402 28.44 24.75 17.21
CA MET A 402 27.88 25.84 16.41
C MET A 402 28.25 27.27 16.91
N PRO A 403 28.31 27.56 18.23
CA PRO A 403 28.75 28.86 18.69
C PRO A 403 30.20 29.17 18.29
N MET A 404 31.10 28.19 18.35
CA MET A 404 32.47 28.32 17.92
C MET A 404 32.58 28.57 16.42
N LEU A 405 31.83 27.85 15.59
CA LEU A 405 31.78 28.11 14.15
C LEU A 405 31.34 29.55 13.86
N LYS A 406 30.29 30.04 14.53
CA LYS A 406 29.80 31.41 14.37
C LYS A 406 30.83 32.44 14.80
N GLU A 407 31.54 32.22 15.92
CA GLU A 407 32.59 33.11 16.39
C GLU A 407 33.77 33.12 15.41
N MET A 408 34.17 31.97 14.91
CA MET A 408 35.23 31.82 13.90
C MET A 408 34.93 32.60 12.62
N LEU A 409 33.67 32.55 12.15
CA LEU A 409 33.22 33.28 10.94
C LEU A 409 33.25 34.80 11.14
N LEU A 410 32.98 35.30 12.35
CA LEU A 410 32.87 36.71 12.66
C LEU A 410 34.19 37.35 13.09
N THR A 411 35.17 36.56 13.56
CA THR A 411 36.44 37.12 14.09
C THR A 411 37.29 37.69 12.99
N GLN A 412 37.90 38.85 13.27
CA GLN A 412 38.91 39.52 12.42
C GLN A 412 40.36 39.14 12.81
N ASP A 413 40.54 38.47 13.95
CA ASP A 413 41.84 38.00 14.43
C ASP A 413 42.21 36.69 13.71
N ALA A 414 43.20 36.77 12.84
CA ALA A 414 43.69 35.65 12.05
C ALA A 414 44.31 34.52 12.90
N ALA A 415 44.96 34.86 14.02
CA ALA A 415 45.54 33.84 14.92
C ALA A 415 44.45 33.08 15.64
N LYS A 416 43.48 33.78 16.22
CA LYS A 416 42.29 33.21 16.87
C LYS A 416 41.46 32.35 15.90
N ARG A 417 41.26 32.85 14.67
CA ARG A 417 40.53 32.12 13.62
C ARG A 417 41.20 30.79 13.29
N LYS A 418 42.53 30.78 13.16
CA LYS A 418 43.31 29.57 12.90
C LYS A 418 43.21 28.56 14.05
N GLU A 419 43.28 29.01 15.30
CA GLU A 419 43.15 28.18 16.49
C GLU A 419 41.77 27.49 16.52
N MET A 420 40.69 28.26 16.27
CA MET A 420 39.32 27.74 16.24
C MET A 420 39.11 26.75 15.08
N LEU A 421 39.69 27.01 13.90
CA LEU A 421 39.66 26.07 12.78
C LEU A 421 40.32 24.74 13.13
N GLN A 422 41.48 24.79 13.83
CA GLN A 422 42.16 23.56 14.25
C GLN A 422 41.33 22.78 15.28
N GLU A 423 40.69 23.44 16.23
CA GLU A 423 39.80 22.77 17.19
C GLU A 423 38.60 22.12 16.51
N LEU A 424 37.95 22.81 15.57
CA LEU A 424 36.86 22.27 14.78
C LEU A 424 37.30 21.08 13.94
N LYS A 425 38.48 21.12 13.35
CA LYS A 425 39.08 20.01 12.59
C LYS A 425 39.24 18.76 13.45
N GLU A 426 39.83 18.87 14.64
CA GLU A 426 40.08 17.72 15.53
C GLU A 426 38.78 17.11 16.04
N GLU A 427 37.74 17.92 16.25
CA GLU A 427 36.40 17.44 16.66
C GLU A 427 35.75 16.66 15.52
N GLN A 428 35.65 17.24 14.32
CA GLN A 428 35.07 16.57 13.17
C GLN A 428 35.84 15.30 12.80
N LYS A 429 37.17 15.32 12.86
CA LYS A 429 38.00 14.13 12.62
C LYS A 429 37.63 12.98 13.56
N ARG A 430 37.44 13.24 14.86
CA ARG A 430 37.02 12.21 15.83
C ARG A 430 35.66 11.62 15.48
N SER A 431 34.71 12.45 15.09
CA SER A 431 33.37 12.01 14.68
C SER A 431 33.41 11.18 13.40
N PHE A 432 34.21 11.59 12.39
CA PHE A 432 34.40 10.82 11.15
C PHE A 432 35.09 9.48 11.39
N GLU A 433 36.09 9.41 12.29
CA GLU A 433 36.74 8.15 12.68
C GLU A 433 35.70 7.14 13.22
N GLN A 434 34.72 7.59 14.02
CA GLN A 434 33.69 6.73 14.54
C GLN A 434 32.79 6.21 13.42
N LEU A 435 32.36 7.07 12.49
CA LEU A 435 31.54 6.66 11.33
C LEU A 435 32.26 5.63 10.47
N TYR A 436 33.54 5.85 10.16
CA TYR A 436 34.34 4.93 9.36
C TYR A 436 34.57 3.58 10.05
N ARG A 437 34.81 3.55 11.37
CA ARG A 437 34.91 2.27 12.12
C ARG A 437 33.63 1.47 12.09
N ILE A 438 32.46 2.12 12.19
CA ILE A 438 31.14 1.44 12.15
C ILE A 438 30.85 0.94 10.75
N MET A 439 31.10 1.74 9.72
CA MET A 439 30.76 1.40 8.34
C MET A 439 31.79 0.50 7.65
N GLY A 440 33.05 0.47 8.10
CA GLY A 440 34.09 -0.34 7.50
C GLY A 440 34.31 0.02 6.02
N GLU A 441 34.28 -0.98 5.14
CA GLU A 441 34.47 -0.81 3.69
C GLU A 441 33.27 -0.23 2.95
N LYS A 442 32.14 0.01 3.66
CA LYS A 442 30.96 0.63 3.07
C LYS A 442 31.21 2.11 2.78
N SER A 443 30.60 2.64 1.73
CA SER A 443 30.76 4.06 1.37
C SER A 443 30.19 4.99 2.44
N VAL A 444 30.91 6.07 2.74
CA VAL A 444 30.49 7.15 3.62
C VAL A 444 30.52 8.46 2.84
N THR A 445 29.36 9.02 2.54
CA THR A 445 29.23 10.30 1.83
C THR A 445 29.10 11.42 2.85
N ILE A 446 30.10 12.29 2.92
CA ILE A 446 30.15 13.43 3.85
C ILE A 446 29.89 14.71 3.07
N ARG A 447 28.80 15.40 3.44
CA ARG A 447 28.44 16.70 2.87
C ARG A 447 29.18 17.79 3.62
N LEU A 448 29.96 18.61 2.88
CA LEU A 448 30.63 19.77 3.41
C LEU A 448 29.64 20.82 3.92
N LEU A 449 30.08 21.72 4.78
CA LEU A 449 29.28 22.85 5.25
C LEU A 449 28.80 23.71 4.08
N ASP A 450 27.53 24.13 4.16
CA ASP A 450 26.93 25.05 3.21
C ASP A 450 27.38 26.49 3.50
N LEU A 451 28.59 26.83 3.02
CA LEU A 451 29.26 28.11 3.22
C LEU A 451 29.66 28.72 1.88
N PRO A 452 29.79 30.04 1.81
CA PRO A 452 30.28 30.70 0.61
C PRO A 452 31.62 30.18 0.13
N VAL A 453 31.74 29.92 -1.16
CA VAL A 453 32.99 29.46 -1.84
C VAL A 453 34.21 30.41 -1.60
N THR A 454 33.92 31.59 -1.07
CA THR A 454 34.92 32.59 -0.71
C THR A 454 35.65 32.31 0.61
N LEU A 455 35.28 31.23 1.33
CA LEU A 455 35.95 30.79 2.58
C LEU A 455 36.64 29.43 2.39
N PRO A 456 37.68 29.31 1.53
CA PRO A 456 38.28 28.04 1.16
C PRO A 456 38.96 27.33 2.35
N GLU A 457 39.35 28.05 3.39
CA GLU A 457 39.95 27.49 4.61
C GLU A 457 39.03 26.55 5.38
N ILE A 458 37.72 26.71 5.23
CA ILE A 458 36.74 25.78 5.85
C ILE A 458 36.66 24.48 5.04
N THR A 459 36.60 24.59 3.72
CA THR A 459 36.65 23.42 2.83
C THR A 459 37.96 22.63 3.02
N GLU A 460 39.11 23.33 3.15
CA GLU A 460 40.41 22.75 3.42
C GLU A 460 40.38 21.98 4.74
N MET A 461 39.98 22.64 5.82
CA MET A 461 39.87 22.05 7.16
C MET A 461 39.00 20.79 7.19
N GLN A 462 37.81 20.84 6.60
CA GLN A 462 36.89 19.67 6.55
C GLN A 462 37.49 18.54 5.72
N THR A 463 38.10 18.85 4.57
CA THR A 463 38.73 17.85 3.71
C THR A 463 39.86 17.14 4.43
N GLU A 464 40.71 17.91 5.15
CA GLU A 464 41.77 17.34 5.97
C GLU A 464 41.21 16.42 7.06
N ALA A 465 40.19 16.86 7.81
CA ALA A 465 39.56 16.07 8.86
C ALA A 465 39.01 14.73 8.32
N ILE A 466 38.34 14.75 7.15
CA ILE A 466 37.79 13.58 6.48
C ILE A 466 38.89 12.58 6.10
N ILE A 467 39.93 13.08 5.43
CA ILE A 467 40.98 12.22 4.88
C ILE A 467 41.88 11.66 6.01
N GLU A 468 42.26 12.49 6.98
CA GLU A 468 43.06 12.03 8.12
C GLU A 468 42.31 10.99 8.97
N ALA A 469 40.99 11.16 9.17
CA ALA A 469 40.17 10.18 9.84
C ALA A 469 40.14 8.84 9.07
N ALA A 470 39.92 8.89 7.76
CA ALA A 470 39.88 7.69 6.92
C ALA A 470 41.25 6.97 6.88
N LEU A 471 42.35 7.67 6.73
CA LEU A 471 43.71 7.11 6.77
C LEU A 471 43.97 6.40 8.09
N LYS A 472 43.68 7.07 9.22
CA LYS A 472 43.88 6.51 10.55
C LYS A 472 43.06 5.22 10.75
N VAL A 473 41.78 5.22 10.39
CA VAL A 473 40.93 4.02 10.53
C VAL A 473 41.38 2.92 9.58
N SER A 474 41.80 3.27 8.35
CA SER A 474 42.31 2.30 7.38
C SER A 474 43.63 1.64 7.87
N GLU A 475 44.50 2.37 8.60
CA GLU A 475 45.68 1.81 9.22
C GLU A 475 45.37 0.90 10.41
N GLU A 476 44.41 1.32 11.26
CA GLU A 476 43.97 0.55 12.44
C GLU A 476 43.25 -0.75 12.10
N THR A 477 42.47 -0.77 11.03
CA THR A 477 41.57 -1.88 10.66
C THR A 477 42.06 -2.71 9.47
N GLU A 478 43.14 -2.28 8.82
CA GLU A 478 43.65 -2.85 7.56
C GLU A 478 42.62 -2.85 6.40
N SER A 479 41.55 -2.04 6.50
CA SER A 479 40.44 -1.97 5.56
C SER A 479 40.59 -0.82 4.57
N ASP A 480 40.01 -0.97 3.37
CA ASP A 480 39.97 0.08 2.35
C ASP A 480 38.77 1.00 2.58
N ILE A 481 38.97 2.12 3.23
CA ILE A 481 37.94 3.11 3.52
C ILE A 481 37.56 3.89 2.25
N LYS A 482 36.27 3.90 1.89
CA LYS A 482 35.76 4.62 0.73
C LYS A 482 35.29 6.02 1.12
N ILE A 483 36.00 7.04 0.62
CA ILE A 483 35.73 8.44 0.92
C ILE A 483 34.85 9.04 -0.20
N GLU A 484 33.69 9.56 0.17
CA GLU A 484 32.83 10.33 -0.74
C GLU A 484 32.61 11.73 -0.16
N ILE A 485 33.14 12.77 -0.83
CA ILE A 485 32.93 14.17 -0.44
C ILE A 485 31.85 14.78 -1.29
N LEU A 486 30.80 15.30 -0.66
CA LEU A 486 29.62 15.87 -1.31
C LEU A 486 29.62 17.39 -1.13
N VAL A 487 29.66 18.13 -2.25
CA VAL A 487 29.65 19.59 -2.26
C VAL A 487 28.19 20.09 -2.38
N PRO A 488 27.66 20.83 -1.38
CA PRO A 488 26.29 21.33 -1.39
C PRO A 488 26.13 22.62 -2.23
N MET A 489 24.90 23.00 -2.50
CA MET A 489 24.43 24.31 -3.02
C MET A 489 25.13 24.82 -4.29
N ILE A 490 25.63 23.93 -5.12
CA ILE A 490 26.24 24.31 -6.40
C ILE A 490 25.19 24.81 -7.38
N SER A 491 25.41 26.00 -7.90
CA SER A 491 24.60 26.62 -8.95
C SER A 491 25.38 26.92 -10.21
N THR A 492 26.72 27.00 -10.12
CA THR A 492 27.61 27.26 -11.26
C THR A 492 28.77 26.27 -11.29
N ILE A 493 29.31 26.06 -12.49
CA ILE A 493 30.46 25.18 -12.67
C ILE A 493 31.73 25.74 -12.01
N GLU A 494 31.85 27.05 -11.94
CA GLU A 494 33.04 27.71 -11.34
C GLU A 494 33.07 27.56 -9.82
N GLU A 495 31.90 27.50 -9.15
CA GLU A 495 31.83 27.16 -7.74
C GLU A 495 32.39 25.75 -7.51
N LEU A 496 31.91 24.76 -8.26
CA LEU A 496 32.36 23.37 -8.14
C LEU A 496 33.89 23.27 -8.41
N ARG A 497 34.39 23.92 -9.46
CA ARG A 497 35.82 23.90 -9.80
C ARG A 497 36.71 24.47 -8.69
N ARG A 498 36.29 25.57 -8.06
CA ARG A 498 36.99 26.18 -6.94
C ARG A 498 37.05 25.26 -5.72
N VAL A 499 35.88 24.73 -5.31
CA VAL A 499 35.83 23.80 -4.17
C VAL A 499 36.64 22.55 -4.46
N LYS A 500 36.48 21.96 -5.65
CA LYS A 500 37.24 20.77 -6.08
C LYS A 500 38.77 21.00 -6.07
N LYS A 501 39.21 22.19 -6.46
CA LYS A 501 40.63 22.55 -6.40
C LYS A 501 41.14 22.55 -4.95
N THR A 502 40.42 23.18 -4.03
CA THR A 502 40.76 23.20 -2.60
C THR A 502 40.80 21.78 -2.01
N ILE A 503 39.77 20.95 -2.31
CA ILE A 503 39.73 19.54 -1.90
C ILE A 503 40.95 18.78 -2.45
N GLY A 504 41.29 18.96 -3.73
CA GLY A 504 42.44 18.29 -4.34
C GLY A 504 43.80 18.72 -3.78
N GLU A 505 43.94 19.97 -3.37
CA GLU A 505 45.16 20.49 -2.72
C GLU A 505 45.32 19.95 -1.30
N ALA A 506 44.23 19.96 -0.50
CA ALA A 506 44.20 19.39 0.85
C ALA A 506 44.44 17.86 0.82
N ALA A 507 43.80 17.15 -0.11
CA ALA A 507 44.01 15.73 -0.27
C ALA A 507 45.46 15.33 -0.59
N LYS A 508 46.12 16.11 -1.46
CA LYS A 508 47.55 15.90 -1.77
C LYS A 508 48.43 16.14 -0.54
N ALA A 509 48.11 17.17 0.25
CA ALA A 509 48.87 17.46 1.47
C ALA A 509 48.74 16.32 2.50
N CYS A 510 47.51 15.83 2.77
CA CYS A 510 47.25 14.75 3.71
C CYS A 510 47.89 13.41 3.29
N THR A 511 47.95 13.12 2.00
CA THR A 511 48.46 11.85 1.47
C THR A 511 49.93 11.86 1.09
N ALA A 512 50.65 13.00 1.23
CA ALA A 512 52.02 13.16 0.79
C ALA A 512 53.02 12.20 1.50
N ASN A 513 52.77 11.87 2.76
CA ASN A 513 53.60 11.02 3.59
C ASN A 513 52.95 9.66 3.94
N SER A 514 51.81 9.34 3.31
CA SER A 514 51.12 8.07 3.54
C SER A 514 51.45 7.06 2.43
N ASP A 515 51.71 5.83 2.84
CA ASP A 515 51.86 4.71 1.91
C ASP A 515 50.51 4.31 1.27
N LYS A 516 49.41 4.61 1.96
CA LYS A 516 48.03 4.39 1.46
C LYS A 516 47.52 5.60 0.68
N LYS A 517 46.94 5.34 -0.48
CA LYS A 517 46.26 6.36 -1.30
C LYS A 517 44.78 6.02 -1.34
N PRO A 518 43.97 6.65 -0.48
CA PRO A 518 42.53 6.39 -0.46
C PRO A 518 41.90 6.81 -1.79
N ASP A 519 40.88 6.06 -2.22
CA ASP A 519 40.01 6.42 -3.35
C ASP A 519 39.03 7.49 -2.88
N ILE A 520 39.18 8.72 -3.40
CA ILE A 520 38.38 9.88 -3.01
C ILE A 520 37.49 10.24 -4.18
N LEU A 521 36.17 10.05 -4.00
CA LEU A 521 35.15 10.47 -4.95
C LEU A 521 34.61 11.86 -4.54
N ILE A 522 34.56 12.76 -5.51
CA ILE A 522 34.01 14.12 -5.30
C ILE A 522 32.71 14.23 -6.09
N GLY A 523 31.60 14.41 -5.37
CA GLY A 523 30.27 14.62 -5.93
C GLY A 523 29.69 15.98 -5.58
N THR A 524 28.55 16.28 -6.17
CA THR A 524 27.80 17.47 -5.82
C THR A 524 26.32 17.16 -5.59
N MET A 525 25.69 17.97 -4.74
CA MET A 525 24.26 17.91 -4.54
C MET A 525 23.54 18.68 -5.65
N ILE A 526 22.61 17.99 -6.31
CA ILE A 526 21.69 18.61 -7.28
C ILE A 526 20.42 18.97 -6.50
N GLU A 527 20.40 20.19 -5.99
CA GLU A 527 19.32 20.67 -5.12
C GLU A 527 18.77 22.04 -5.51
N THR A 528 19.40 22.67 -6.54
CA THR A 528 18.87 23.88 -7.15
C THR A 528 18.36 23.59 -8.57
N PRO A 529 17.24 24.20 -9.01
CA PRO A 529 16.75 24.02 -10.39
C PRO A 529 17.81 24.36 -11.44
N ARG A 530 18.68 25.35 -11.15
CA ARG A 530 19.75 25.74 -12.06
C ARG A 530 20.79 24.64 -12.21
N ALA A 531 21.19 23.97 -11.12
CA ALA A 531 22.12 22.84 -11.17
C ALA A 531 21.55 21.69 -12.02
N ALA A 532 20.27 21.38 -11.86
CA ALA A 532 19.59 20.36 -12.65
C ALA A 532 19.62 20.68 -14.15
N LEU A 533 19.41 21.95 -14.54
CA LEU A 533 19.42 22.40 -15.94
C LEU A 533 20.81 22.39 -16.61
N ILE A 534 21.89 22.45 -15.83
CA ILE A 534 23.28 22.43 -16.33
C ILE A 534 24.04 21.17 -15.92
N ALA A 535 23.32 20.10 -15.62
CA ALA A 535 23.89 18.86 -15.08
C ALA A 535 24.91 18.19 -16.02
N ASP A 536 24.86 18.44 -17.34
CA ASP A 536 25.88 18.05 -18.31
C ASP A 536 27.26 18.63 -17.94
N LYS A 537 27.32 19.93 -17.67
CA LYS A 537 28.55 20.63 -17.31
C LYS A 537 29.09 20.18 -15.96
N ILE A 538 28.18 19.99 -15.00
CA ILE A 538 28.51 19.55 -13.64
C ILE A 538 29.02 18.10 -13.66
N ALA A 539 28.38 17.21 -14.41
CA ALA A 539 28.77 15.79 -14.52
C ALA A 539 30.19 15.59 -15.06
N ALA A 540 30.65 16.48 -15.94
CA ALA A 540 32.01 16.43 -16.47
C ALA A 540 33.09 16.63 -15.37
N GLU A 541 32.73 17.28 -14.27
CA GLU A 541 33.66 17.66 -13.20
C GLU A 541 33.55 16.84 -11.92
N CYS A 542 32.53 16.00 -11.74
CA CYS A 542 32.33 15.23 -10.50
C CYS A 542 32.14 13.73 -10.77
N ASP A 543 32.18 12.92 -9.71
CA ASP A 543 32.13 11.47 -9.78
C ASP A 543 30.72 10.92 -9.49
N PHE A 544 29.91 11.69 -8.77
CA PHE A 544 28.54 11.35 -8.45
C PHE A 544 27.66 12.57 -8.24
N PHE A 545 26.34 12.37 -8.43
CA PHE A 545 25.29 13.29 -8.01
C PHE A 545 24.57 12.73 -6.80
N SER A 546 24.15 13.61 -5.89
CA SER A 546 23.14 13.33 -4.88
C SER A 546 22.01 14.33 -5.04
N PHE A 547 20.81 13.84 -5.33
CA PHE A 547 19.64 14.71 -5.48
C PHE A 547 19.11 15.11 -4.10
N GLY A 548 19.21 16.40 -3.78
CA GLY A 548 18.65 17.02 -2.56
C GLY A 548 17.21 17.44 -2.82
N THR A 549 16.30 16.47 -2.84
CA THR A 549 14.93 16.72 -3.29
C THR A 549 14.11 17.61 -2.37
N ASN A 550 14.48 17.73 -1.08
CA ASN A 550 13.84 18.67 -0.17
C ASN A 550 14.00 20.13 -0.64
N ASP A 551 15.27 20.55 -0.89
CA ASP A 551 15.57 21.90 -1.33
C ASP A 551 15.10 22.15 -2.76
N LEU A 552 15.22 21.14 -3.61
CA LEU A 552 14.71 21.21 -4.98
C LEU A 552 13.18 21.41 -4.99
N THR A 553 12.43 20.70 -4.14
CA THR A 553 10.98 20.86 -3.98
C THR A 553 10.64 22.29 -3.53
N GLN A 554 11.32 22.81 -2.50
CA GLN A 554 11.10 24.18 -2.03
C GLN A 554 11.28 25.21 -3.16
N MET A 555 12.34 25.07 -3.94
CA MET A 555 12.65 26.03 -5.01
C MET A 555 11.72 25.90 -6.23
N VAL A 556 11.30 24.70 -6.57
CA VAL A 556 10.39 24.45 -7.72
C VAL A 556 8.98 24.91 -7.42
N PHE A 557 8.47 24.63 -6.20
CA PHE A 557 7.15 25.10 -5.79
C PHE A 557 7.13 26.56 -5.31
N GLY A 558 8.31 27.14 -4.98
CA GLY A 558 8.39 28.45 -4.33
C GLY A 558 7.80 28.42 -2.90
N LEU A 559 7.81 27.27 -2.25
CA LEU A 559 7.31 27.04 -0.90
C LEU A 559 8.49 26.78 0.04
N SER A 560 8.45 27.33 1.25
CA SER A 560 9.43 27.01 2.30
C SER A 560 8.91 25.85 3.18
N ARG A 561 9.82 25.19 3.93
CA ARG A 561 9.42 24.23 4.97
C ARG A 561 8.54 24.85 6.07
N GLU A 562 8.59 26.17 6.26
CA GLU A 562 7.70 26.88 7.15
C GLU A 562 6.25 26.87 6.63
N ALA A 563 6.03 26.77 5.33
CA ALA A 563 4.71 26.61 4.74
C ALA A 563 4.10 25.24 5.08
N GLU A 564 4.92 24.18 5.20
CA GLU A 564 4.49 22.87 5.71
C GLU A 564 4.04 23.00 7.18
N ALA A 565 4.87 23.59 8.02
CA ALA A 565 4.56 23.79 9.44
C ALA A 565 3.34 24.72 9.70
N SER A 566 3.00 25.58 8.74
CA SER A 566 1.84 26.49 8.82
C SER A 566 0.51 25.89 8.35
N GLY A 567 0.50 24.62 7.93
CA GLY A 567 -0.71 23.94 7.43
C GLY A 567 -1.14 24.32 6.02
N VAL A 568 -0.33 25.07 5.27
CA VAL A 568 -0.66 25.46 3.88
C VAL A 568 -0.71 24.23 2.96
N ILE A 569 0.24 23.31 3.11
CA ILE A 569 0.30 22.08 2.30
C ILE A 569 -0.90 21.17 2.61
N GLU A 570 -1.22 20.96 3.89
CA GLU A 570 -2.41 20.21 4.30
C GLU A 570 -3.70 20.79 3.68
N ASN A 571 -3.86 22.10 3.75
CA ASN A 571 -5.01 22.77 3.16
C ASN A 571 -5.09 22.57 1.63
N TYR A 572 -3.95 22.57 0.94
CA TYR A 572 -3.89 22.31 -0.52
C TYR A 572 -4.29 20.88 -0.85
N VAL A 573 -3.89 19.91 -0.04
CA VAL A 573 -4.26 18.50 -0.19
C VAL A 573 -5.75 18.29 0.11
N GLU A 574 -6.25 18.85 1.22
CA GLU A 574 -7.66 18.77 1.60
C GLU A 574 -8.62 19.38 0.57
N ASN A 575 -8.20 20.44 -0.11
CA ASN A 575 -8.97 21.08 -1.17
C ASN A 575 -8.73 20.48 -2.57
N GLY A 576 -7.93 19.41 -2.69
CA GLY A 576 -7.65 18.74 -3.96
C GLY A 576 -6.82 19.58 -4.95
N ILE A 577 -6.08 20.61 -4.47
CA ILE A 577 -5.15 21.43 -5.27
C ILE A 577 -3.85 20.64 -5.49
N LEU A 578 -3.39 19.91 -4.46
CA LEU A 578 -2.34 18.92 -4.55
C LEU A 578 -2.95 17.55 -4.27
N SER A 579 -2.49 16.53 -4.99
CA SER A 579 -2.88 15.15 -4.72
C SER A 579 -2.28 14.64 -3.41
N GLU A 580 -1.09 15.15 -3.04
CA GLU A 580 -0.29 14.72 -1.91
C GLU A 580 0.69 15.81 -1.46
N ASP A 581 1.28 15.59 -0.29
CA ASP A 581 2.36 16.42 0.25
C ASP A 581 3.66 16.19 -0.56
N PRO A 582 4.15 17.20 -1.33
CA PRO A 582 5.34 17.05 -2.17
C PRO A 582 6.65 16.90 -1.37
N PHE A 583 6.64 17.16 -0.06
CA PHE A 583 7.78 16.91 0.81
C PHE A 583 7.83 15.46 1.30
N LYS A 584 6.73 14.71 1.26
CA LYS A 584 6.65 13.28 1.60
C LYS A 584 6.78 12.39 0.38
N THR A 585 6.01 12.68 -0.65
CA THR A 585 6.05 11.97 -1.94
C THR A 585 6.59 12.88 -3.02
N LEU A 586 7.51 12.39 -3.85
CA LEU A 586 8.13 13.17 -4.92
C LEU A 586 7.08 13.59 -5.97
N ASP A 587 6.95 14.88 -6.17
CA ASP A 587 6.18 15.43 -7.29
C ASP A 587 6.84 15.06 -8.63
N THR A 588 6.28 14.06 -9.30
CA THR A 588 6.84 13.54 -10.56
C THR A 588 6.64 14.49 -11.75
N ASP A 589 5.67 15.40 -11.69
CA ASP A 589 5.32 16.30 -12.78
C ASP A 589 6.21 17.54 -12.89
N GLY A 590 6.75 18.00 -11.77
CA GLY A 590 7.65 19.16 -11.70
C GLY A 590 9.05 18.76 -11.26
N VAL A 591 9.20 18.46 -9.96
CA VAL A 591 10.50 18.14 -9.34
C VAL A 591 11.11 16.88 -9.97
N GLY A 592 10.32 15.83 -10.17
CA GLY A 592 10.74 14.58 -10.78
C GLY A 592 11.26 14.76 -12.20
N ARG A 593 10.64 15.63 -13.00
CA ARG A 593 11.15 15.95 -14.36
C ARG A 593 12.53 16.60 -14.33
N LEU A 594 12.81 17.45 -13.35
CA LEU A 594 14.15 18.03 -13.19
C LEU A 594 15.19 16.98 -12.76
N VAL A 595 14.79 16.08 -11.86
CA VAL A 595 15.64 14.96 -11.43
C VAL A 595 15.94 14.04 -12.61
N GLU A 596 14.92 13.62 -13.37
CA GLU A 596 15.05 12.78 -14.56
C GLU A 596 15.93 13.43 -15.64
N LEU A 597 15.69 14.71 -15.93
CA LEU A 597 16.51 15.47 -16.86
C LEU A 597 17.99 15.48 -16.44
N ALA A 598 18.27 15.83 -15.17
CA ALA A 598 19.63 15.89 -14.66
C ALA A 598 20.30 14.52 -14.63
N ALA A 599 19.58 13.46 -14.28
CA ALA A 599 20.06 12.09 -14.31
C ALA A 599 20.42 11.66 -15.74
N SER A 600 19.52 11.88 -16.70
CA SER A 600 19.69 11.51 -18.10
C SER A 600 20.87 12.22 -18.75
N ILE A 601 20.92 13.57 -18.69
CA ILE A 601 22.02 14.34 -19.29
C ILE A 601 23.35 14.11 -18.57
N GLY A 602 23.33 13.91 -17.25
CA GLY A 602 24.51 13.56 -16.47
C GLY A 602 25.09 12.20 -16.89
N LYS A 603 24.28 11.17 -17.01
CA LYS A 603 24.68 9.84 -17.49
C LYS A 603 25.13 9.86 -18.96
N HIS A 604 24.51 10.67 -19.79
CA HIS A 604 24.93 10.84 -21.19
C HIS A 604 26.36 11.44 -21.25
N THR A 605 26.65 12.43 -20.40
CA THR A 605 27.96 13.08 -20.34
C THR A 605 29.04 12.17 -19.73
N LYS A 606 28.71 11.49 -18.64
CA LYS A 606 29.62 10.58 -17.90
C LYS A 606 28.92 9.26 -17.59
N LYS A 607 29.10 8.23 -18.43
CA LYS A 607 28.43 6.93 -18.31
C LYS A 607 28.57 6.27 -16.94
N ARG A 608 29.68 6.49 -16.24
CA ARG A 608 29.96 5.96 -14.91
C ARG A 608 29.51 6.88 -13.77
N LEU A 609 28.82 7.97 -14.08
CA LEU A 609 28.29 8.88 -13.06
C LEU A 609 27.38 8.10 -12.12
N LYS A 610 27.69 8.12 -10.82
CA LYS A 610 26.86 7.50 -9.80
C LYS A 610 25.77 8.49 -9.38
N LEU A 611 24.55 8.01 -9.27
CA LEU A 611 23.38 8.81 -8.93
C LEU A 611 22.79 8.35 -7.60
N GLY A 612 22.60 9.28 -6.68
CA GLY A 612 21.95 9.05 -5.39
C GLY A 612 20.84 10.07 -5.14
N ILE A 613 19.96 9.75 -4.21
CA ILE A 613 18.90 10.64 -3.72
C ILE A 613 18.85 10.58 -2.19
N CYS A 614 18.68 11.71 -1.52
CA CYS A 614 18.79 11.81 -0.07
C CYS A 614 17.71 12.68 0.61
N GLY A 615 16.70 13.15 -0.11
CA GLY A 615 15.55 13.84 0.47
C GLY A 615 14.62 12.90 1.24
N ASP A 616 13.63 13.45 1.93
CA ASP A 616 12.67 12.67 2.73
C ASP A 616 11.86 11.71 1.85
N GLN A 617 11.63 12.08 0.59
CA GLN A 617 10.98 11.25 -0.43
C GLN A 617 11.74 9.96 -0.76
N ALA A 618 13.04 9.86 -0.41
CA ALA A 618 13.84 8.64 -0.61
C ALA A 618 13.38 7.43 0.23
N SER A 619 12.43 7.63 1.13
CA SER A 619 11.79 6.57 1.94
C SER A 619 10.36 6.24 1.51
N ASP A 620 9.77 6.99 0.59
CA ASP A 620 8.41 6.74 0.07
C ASP A 620 8.43 5.74 -1.09
N SER A 621 7.54 4.75 -1.06
CA SER A 621 7.53 3.63 -2.01
C SER A 621 7.28 4.04 -3.46
N ARG A 622 6.47 5.07 -3.72
CA ARG A 622 6.17 5.59 -5.07
C ARG A 622 7.35 6.39 -5.61
N SER A 623 7.98 7.18 -4.75
CA SER A 623 9.22 7.92 -5.07
C SER A 623 10.37 6.95 -5.38
N ILE A 624 10.46 5.83 -4.66
CA ILE A 624 11.44 4.77 -4.91
C ILE A 624 11.19 4.08 -6.26
N ASP A 625 9.93 3.82 -6.63
CA ASP A 625 9.59 3.27 -7.95
C ASP A 625 10.01 4.22 -9.08
N PHE A 626 9.76 5.53 -8.91
CA PHE A 626 10.24 6.54 -9.85
C PHE A 626 11.77 6.54 -9.95
N CYS A 627 12.48 6.52 -8.82
CA CYS A 627 13.94 6.47 -8.78
C CYS A 627 14.50 5.24 -9.51
N HIS A 628 13.88 4.08 -9.36
CA HIS A 628 14.25 2.87 -10.08
C HIS A 628 14.12 3.08 -11.60
N ARG A 629 12.99 3.61 -12.06
CA ARG A 629 12.73 3.83 -13.50
C ARG A 629 13.71 4.78 -14.18
N ILE A 630 14.22 5.79 -13.47
CA ILE A 630 15.19 6.75 -14.01
C ILE A 630 16.66 6.35 -13.78
N GLY A 631 16.93 5.15 -13.25
CA GLY A 631 18.27 4.59 -13.10
C GLY A 631 19.11 5.21 -11.98
N ILE A 632 18.49 5.63 -10.86
CA ILE A 632 19.19 5.99 -9.62
C ILE A 632 19.95 4.77 -9.09
N ASN A 633 21.13 4.94 -8.53
CA ASN A 633 21.97 3.85 -8.05
C ASN A 633 21.75 3.57 -6.55
N TYR A 634 21.46 4.59 -5.75
CA TYR A 634 21.23 4.42 -4.31
C TYR A 634 20.25 5.45 -3.74
N LEU A 635 19.51 5.01 -2.75
CA LEU A 635 18.66 5.82 -1.89
C LEU A 635 19.40 6.11 -0.59
N SER A 636 19.15 7.25 0.04
CA SER A 636 19.64 7.56 1.39
C SER A 636 18.45 8.01 2.24
N CYS A 637 18.06 7.18 3.20
CA CYS A 637 16.90 7.38 4.05
C CYS A 637 17.28 7.42 5.53
N PRO A 638 16.38 7.83 6.45
CA PRO A 638 16.61 7.68 7.88
C PRO A 638 16.88 6.22 8.29
N PRO A 639 17.68 5.94 9.34
CA PRO A 639 18.03 4.57 9.74
C PRO A 639 16.82 3.64 9.89
N GLY A 640 15.80 4.06 10.62
CA GLY A 640 14.59 3.26 10.84
C GLY A 640 13.78 2.92 9.58
N LYS A 641 14.04 3.60 8.45
CA LYS A 641 13.38 3.36 7.17
C LYS A 641 14.09 2.32 6.28
N VAL A 642 15.27 1.84 6.64
CA VAL A 642 16.07 0.91 5.83
C VAL A 642 15.29 -0.34 5.41
N PRO A 643 14.58 -1.07 6.30
CA PRO A 643 13.83 -2.26 5.90
C PRO A 643 12.73 -1.96 4.88
N ALA A 644 11.96 -0.89 5.11
CA ALA A 644 10.89 -0.46 4.22
C ALA A 644 11.43 -0.02 2.84
N ALA A 645 12.52 0.75 2.83
CA ALA A 645 13.17 1.21 1.60
C ALA A 645 13.75 0.04 0.77
N LYS A 646 14.34 -0.97 1.42
CA LYS A 646 14.81 -2.20 0.76
C LYS A 646 13.65 -2.95 0.11
N LEU A 647 12.56 -3.15 0.85
CA LEU A 647 11.36 -3.80 0.31
C LEU A 647 10.77 -3.04 -0.87
N ALA A 648 10.62 -1.72 -0.75
CA ALA A 648 10.11 -0.87 -1.83
C ALA A 648 11.02 -0.90 -3.07
N ALA A 649 12.35 -0.94 -2.88
CA ALA A 649 13.33 -1.09 -3.96
C ALA A 649 13.19 -2.43 -4.69
N ALA A 650 12.99 -3.53 -3.95
CA ALA A 650 12.73 -4.85 -4.54
C ALA A 650 11.39 -4.89 -5.28
N GLN A 651 10.36 -4.30 -4.70
CA GLN A 651 9.05 -4.18 -5.36
C GLN A 651 9.14 -3.38 -6.67
N ALA A 652 9.90 -2.28 -6.67
CA ALA A 652 10.16 -1.48 -7.87
C ALA A 652 10.87 -2.30 -8.95
N ALA A 653 11.90 -3.07 -8.58
CA ALA A 653 12.61 -3.95 -9.51
C ALA A 653 11.67 -5.00 -10.13
N VAL A 654 10.84 -5.66 -9.31
CA VAL A 654 9.86 -6.66 -9.82
C VAL A 654 8.81 -6.04 -10.74
N ARG A 655 8.26 -4.85 -10.40
CA ARG A 655 7.23 -4.17 -11.22
C ARG A 655 7.78 -3.69 -12.56
N ASN A 656 9.05 -3.36 -12.64
CA ASN A 656 9.70 -2.80 -13.82
C ASN A 656 10.51 -3.84 -14.60
N GLU A 657 10.49 -5.11 -14.19
CA GLU A 657 11.17 -6.20 -14.89
C GLU A 657 10.68 -6.30 -16.36
N GLY A 658 11.61 -6.25 -17.31
CA GLY A 658 11.31 -6.31 -18.75
C GLY A 658 10.85 -5.00 -19.39
N LYS A 659 10.81 -3.89 -18.65
CA LYS A 659 10.68 -2.55 -19.22
C LYS A 659 12.10 -2.03 -19.50
N GLU A 660 12.39 -1.58 -20.73
CA GLU A 660 13.66 -0.90 -21.01
C GLU A 660 13.73 0.38 -20.15
N ILE A 661 14.81 0.48 -19.35
CA ILE A 661 15.14 1.65 -18.50
C ILE A 661 15.88 2.69 -19.36
#